data_ce3f29db84bef2eb3b1de41047e9eefe
#
_entry.id   ce3f29db84bef2eb3b1de41047e9eefe
#
_cell.length_a   1.000
_cell.length_b   1.000
_cell.length_c   1.000
_cell.angle_alpha   90.00
_cell.angle_beta   90.00
_cell.angle_gamma   90.00
#
_symmetry.space_group_name_H-M   'P 1'
#
loop_
_entity.id
_entity.type
_entity.pdbx_description
1 polymer ?
#
loop_
_entity_poly.entity_id
_entity_poly.type
_entity_poly.pdbx_seq_one_letter_code
_entity_poly.pdbx_strand_id
1 'polypeptide(L)'
;LAFLLAYNGFAQTGIIQGRVINDKNNEPLEFATVQVQGTSLGAKTSIEGTFTITGVQPGFHKIVVSMVGFETKISAELQVLGNQTTFIDIMVSEASTTLKEVLVSPNLLLRPTESPVSVLTLGVQQIEKSAGANRDVSKLVQILPGVGATAPNRNDLIIRGGGPTENVFYLDGIEIPVINHFATQGASGGVVGIINPDFVREISFYTGAFPANRPNTLSSVMEIKQKDGSKDRLHTKVAVGASDAGITLDGPLGKDASFIVSFRQSYLQWLFKAIGLPFLPTYNDFQMKYKWRINPHHEITVIGIGAIDNMSLNRNLEQTGTEAQKYILGYLPEYSQWNYTFGLAYKHYGKHFVDSWILSRNMLRNAGVKYKDNDKSASKISDYQSDEAEIKLRYERNYTTLPIKLNFGAGIKYSNYANDVYRLQFASGNVVPFQYHSSIDLLSYQAFVQASDQYLNNRFKVSLGVNLVGNTFTASMSNPLKQLSPRLSLSYSFSEDFDLNANIGRYAMPPSYTTMGYRNTEGNYVNRSNALKYITSNQAIVGMEYHPGNFLRFSLEGFYKQYSNYPISLTDGISLASKGVDYGQVGDEAVMSTGKGRAYGVEVVAKLMGWRDIDLTATYTLFRSEFTDKNGIYRPSSWDTRHILNLTTSYKLPKGWYISARWRYIGGAPYSPIDVERSTNKAAWSITNQAYTDYERFNTLRLADAHQLDVRLDKEFYFKHWMLNLYLDVQNAYISNMPSKPIYTNRDTEGNVMDDPTSPHTKQLLRTLVYYSGTILPTVGIMIKF
;
A
#
# COMPACT_ATOMS: atom_id res chain seq x y z
N LEU A 1 31.55 5.43 -21.37
CA LEU A 1 31.22 4.19 -20.63
C LEU A 1 32.50 3.39 -20.29
N ALA A 2 33.45 3.16 -21.21
CA ALA A 2 34.68 2.42 -20.95
C ALA A 2 35.56 3.07 -19.88
N PHE A 3 35.59 4.39 -19.78
CA PHE A 3 36.36 5.14 -18.76
C PHE A 3 35.75 5.01 -17.35
N LEU A 4 34.41 4.82 -17.25
CA LEU A 4 33.72 4.62 -15.97
C LEU A 4 33.91 3.18 -15.42
N LEU A 5 34.17 2.22 -16.27
CA LEU A 5 34.40 0.82 -15.90
C LEU A 5 35.80 0.53 -15.32
N ALA A 6 36.75 1.42 -15.55
CA ALA A 6 38.15 1.24 -15.15
C ALA A 6 38.54 1.94 -13.83
N TYR A 7 37.63 2.70 -13.21
CA TYR A 7 37.97 3.46 -12.01
C TYR A 7 37.96 2.57 -10.77
N ASN A 8 39.15 2.10 -10.34
CA ASN A 8 39.36 1.50 -9.03
C ASN A 8 39.52 2.63 -7.97
N GLY A 9 38.48 3.40 -7.72
CA GLY A 9 38.47 4.35 -6.61
C GLY A 9 38.53 3.57 -5.29
N PHE A 10 39.48 3.87 -4.40
CA PHE A 10 39.41 3.43 -3.02
C PHE A 10 38.09 3.96 -2.42
N ALA A 11 37.14 3.06 -2.15
CA ALA A 11 35.90 3.43 -1.51
C ALA A 11 36.21 4.01 -0.12
N GLN A 12 36.06 5.33 0.04
CA GLN A 12 36.22 5.95 1.34
C GLN A 12 35.15 5.42 2.27
N THR A 13 35.52 5.08 3.48
CA THR A 13 34.60 4.60 4.51
C THR A 13 33.67 5.72 4.98
N GLY A 14 32.46 5.36 5.40
CA GLY A 14 31.51 6.26 6.01
C GLY A 14 31.51 6.16 7.54
N ILE A 15 30.65 6.93 8.16
CA ILE A 15 30.50 7.03 9.61
C ILE A 15 29.04 6.74 9.94
N ILE A 16 28.80 5.98 11.02
CA ILE A 16 27.48 5.85 11.63
C ILE A 16 27.50 6.53 12.99
N GLN A 17 26.59 7.47 13.19
CA GLN A 17 26.40 8.16 14.46
C GLN A 17 24.97 8.02 14.94
N GLY A 18 24.77 8.08 16.24
CA GLY A 18 23.43 8.05 16.79
C GLY A 18 23.40 8.03 18.30
N ARG A 19 22.21 7.73 18.81
CA ARG A 19 21.99 7.55 20.23
C ARG A 19 21.28 6.24 20.50
N VAL A 20 21.60 5.65 21.62
CA VAL A 20 20.86 4.53 22.19
C VAL A 20 20.07 5.06 23.39
N ILE A 21 18.78 4.85 23.37
CA ILE A 21 17.84 5.38 24.36
C ILE A 21 16.90 4.29 24.85
N ASN A 22 16.52 4.37 26.11
CA ASN A 22 15.49 3.53 26.70
C ASN A 22 14.12 3.89 26.08
N ASP A 23 13.41 2.93 25.53
CA ASP A 23 12.11 3.13 24.89
C ASP A 23 10.99 3.51 25.88
N LYS A 24 11.19 3.25 27.18
CA LYS A 24 10.23 3.54 28.23
C LYS A 24 10.20 5.02 28.63
N ASN A 25 11.36 5.65 28.78
CA ASN A 25 11.47 6.99 29.36
C ASN A 25 12.28 7.96 28.50
N ASN A 26 12.79 7.49 27.34
CA ASN A 26 13.65 8.24 26.41
C ASN A 26 14.99 8.69 27.05
N GLU A 27 15.39 8.10 28.18
CA GLU A 27 16.69 8.36 28.79
C GLU A 27 17.82 7.74 27.97
N PRO A 28 19.00 8.39 27.93
CA PRO A 28 20.16 7.84 27.28
C PRO A 28 20.65 6.56 27.97
N LEU A 29 21.08 5.58 27.18
CA LEU A 29 21.70 4.37 27.69
C LEU A 29 23.23 4.49 27.60
N GLU A 30 23.85 4.60 28.77
CA GLU A 30 25.30 4.72 28.91
C GLU A 30 25.99 3.36 28.70
N PHE A 31 27.15 3.35 28.08
CA PHE A 31 28.01 2.19 27.89
C PHE A 31 27.39 0.98 27.19
N ALA A 32 26.27 1.17 26.47
CA ALA A 32 25.70 0.14 25.61
C ALA A 32 26.70 -0.19 24.47
N THR A 33 26.86 -1.47 24.17
CA THR A 33 27.67 -1.92 23.03
C THR A 33 26.88 -1.78 21.74
N VAL A 34 27.45 -1.07 20.77
CA VAL A 34 26.86 -0.82 19.45
C VAL A 34 27.80 -1.36 18.39
N GLN A 35 27.34 -2.29 17.55
CA GLN A 35 28.17 -2.99 16.57
C GLN A 35 27.51 -3.04 15.20
N VAL A 36 28.27 -2.89 14.12
CA VAL A 36 27.78 -3.17 12.77
C VAL A 36 27.65 -4.68 12.60
N GLN A 37 26.47 -5.15 12.28
CA GLN A 37 26.16 -6.58 12.18
C GLN A 37 27.09 -7.29 11.20
N GLY A 38 27.64 -8.43 11.62
CA GLY A 38 28.53 -9.25 10.80
C GLY A 38 29.96 -8.70 10.66
N THR A 39 30.33 -7.66 11.41
CA THR A 39 31.67 -7.09 11.41
C THR A 39 32.23 -6.94 12.83
N SER A 40 33.52 -6.61 12.95
CA SER A 40 34.15 -6.24 14.23
C SER A 40 34.04 -4.74 14.53
N LEU A 41 33.44 -3.94 13.65
CA LEU A 41 33.31 -2.49 13.83
C LEU A 41 32.22 -2.17 14.85
N GLY A 42 32.58 -1.41 15.88
CA GLY A 42 31.62 -1.04 16.93
C GLY A 42 32.14 0.09 17.82
N ALA A 43 31.27 0.55 18.71
CA ALA A 43 31.55 1.57 19.72
C ALA A 43 30.74 1.29 20.98
N LYS A 44 31.11 1.90 22.10
CA LYS A 44 30.28 2.03 23.30
C LYS A 44 29.61 3.39 23.32
N THR A 45 28.41 3.47 23.86
CA THR A 45 27.73 4.76 24.03
C THR A 45 28.37 5.59 25.15
N SER A 46 28.34 6.91 24.98
CA SER A 46 28.71 7.89 25.99
C SER A 46 27.67 7.97 27.13
N ILE A 47 27.92 8.83 28.11
CA ILE A 47 26.95 9.16 29.20
C ILE A 47 25.65 9.73 28.61
N GLU A 48 25.72 10.49 27.50
CA GLU A 48 24.55 10.99 26.79
C GLU A 48 23.93 9.96 25.82
N GLY A 49 24.36 8.69 25.92
CA GLY A 49 23.90 7.61 25.06
C GLY A 49 24.35 7.70 23.61
N THR A 50 25.26 8.62 23.25
CA THR A 50 25.73 8.83 21.88
C THR A 50 26.82 7.85 21.49
N PHE A 51 26.87 7.46 20.23
CA PHE A 51 27.92 6.61 19.67
C PHE A 51 28.38 7.09 18.30
N THR A 52 29.61 6.74 17.94
CA THR A 52 30.20 6.99 16.60
C THR A 52 30.99 5.77 16.19
N ILE A 53 30.64 5.17 15.03
CA ILE A 53 31.36 4.07 14.42
C ILE A 53 31.97 4.58 13.11
N THR A 54 33.28 4.58 13.02
CA THR A 54 34.03 5.01 11.83
C THR A 54 34.52 3.80 11.04
N GLY A 55 34.95 4.03 9.80
CA GLY A 55 35.53 2.95 8.99
C GLY A 55 34.50 2.01 8.36
N VAL A 56 33.21 2.37 8.35
CA VAL A 56 32.16 1.53 7.78
C VAL A 56 32.21 1.60 6.26
N GLN A 57 32.26 0.44 5.62
CA GLN A 57 32.26 0.37 4.16
C GLN A 57 30.93 0.89 3.59
N PRO A 58 30.92 1.60 2.44
CA PRO A 58 29.67 2.00 1.79
C PRO A 58 28.78 0.79 1.47
N GLY A 59 27.47 0.94 1.69
CA GLY A 59 26.51 -0.13 1.45
C GLY A 59 25.37 -0.12 2.46
N PHE A 60 24.63 -1.23 2.52
CA PHE A 60 23.52 -1.41 3.46
C PHE A 60 23.99 -2.20 4.69
N HIS A 61 23.73 -1.65 5.86
CA HIS A 61 24.18 -2.20 7.16
C HIS A 61 23.06 -2.18 8.19
N LYS A 62 23.14 -3.09 9.16
CA LYS A 62 22.32 -3.08 10.38
C LYS A 62 23.22 -2.91 11.59
N ILE A 63 22.68 -2.30 12.63
CA ILE A 63 23.36 -2.08 13.90
C ILE A 63 22.75 -2.99 14.94
N VAL A 64 23.60 -3.69 15.68
CA VAL A 64 23.21 -4.49 16.84
C VAL A 64 23.59 -3.69 18.09
N VAL A 65 22.61 -3.48 18.96
CA VAL A 65 22.82 -2.85 20.29
C VAL A 65 22.57 -3.89 21.34
N SER A 66 23.51 -4.03 22.28
CA SER A 66 23.41 -4.90 23.44
C SER A 66 23.84 -4.19 24.71
N MET A 67 23.11 -4.41 25.78
CA MET A 67 23.38 -3.89 27.12
C MET A 67 22.80 -4.82 28.18
N VAL A 68 23.51 -4.96 29.32
CA VAL A 68 23.01 -5.74 30.45
C VAL A 68 21.72 -5.13 31.01
N GLY A 69 20.68 -5.94 31.17
CA GLY A 69 19.36 -5.48 31.63
C GLY A 69 18.43 -5.03 30.49
N PHE A 70 18.87 -5.07 29.23
CA PHE A 70 18.09 -4.68 28.07
C PHE A 70 18.03 -5.80 27.04
N GLU A 71 16.96 -5.81 26.23
CA GLU A 71 16.82 -6.71 25.10
C GLU A 71 17.81 -6.31 23.99
N THR A 72 18.52 -7.27 23.42
CA THR A 72 19.37 -7.00 22.24
C THR A 72 18.52 -6.49 21.10
N LYS A 73 18.86 -5.33 20.56
CA LYS A 73 18.12 -4.68 19.46
C LYS A 73 18.93 -4.66 18.18
N ILE A 74 18.29 -5.07 17.08
CA ILE A 74 18.82 -4.88 15.74
C ILE A 74 18.07 -3.71 15.10
N SER A 75 18.82 -2.75 14.54
CA SER A 75 18.24 -1.58 13.86
C SER A 75 17.53 -1.94 12.57
N ALA A 76 16.69 -1.04 12.08
CA ALA A 76 16.37 -0.99 10.66
C ALA A 76 17.65 -0.89 9.81
N GLU A 77 17.58 -1.32 8.58
CA GLU A 77 18.70 -1.24 7.64
C GLU A 77 19.05 0.21 7.30
N LEU A 78 20.33 0.51 7.23
CA LEU A 78 20.90 1.83 6.96
C LEU A 78 21.73 1.79 5.70
N GLN A 79 21.59 2.78 4.84
CA GLN A 79 22.53 2.99 3.75
C GLN A 79 23.67 3.92 4.22
N VAL A 80 24.90 3.42 4.19
CA VAL A 80 26.13 4.17 4.50
C VAL A 80 26.79 4.58 3.20
N LEU A 81 27.16 5.84 3.08
CA LEU A 81 27.88 6.40 1.94
C LEU A 81 29.32 6.77 2.36
N GLY A 82 30.24 6.73 1.39
CA GLY A 82 31.63 7.13 1.64
C GLY A 82 31.73 8.60 2.05
N ASN A 83 32.56 8.89 3.05
CA ASN A 83 32.79 10.22 3.59
C ASN A 83 31.52 11.00 4.03
N GLN A 84 30.50 10.25 4.42
CA GLN A 84 29.24 10.82 4.95
C GLN A 84 28.90 10.19 6.29
N THR A 85 28.15 10.93 7.11
CA THR A 85 27.64 10.45 8.38
C THR A 85 26.19 10.02 8.22
N THR A 86 25.90 8.76 8.54
CA THR A 86 24.52 8.24 8.60
C THR A 86 24.05 8.28 10.06
N PHE A 87 22.92 8.91 10.32
CA PHE A 87 22.37 9.07 11.67
C PHE A 87 21.27 8.06 11.97
N ILE A 88 21.29 7.48 13.18
CA ILE A 88 20.22 6.63 13.69
C ILE A 88 20.09 6.75 15.21
N ASP A 89 18.87 7.00 15.70
CA ASP A 89 18.53 6.83 17.11
C ASP A 89 17.89 5.44 17.29
N ILE A 90 18.39 4.65 18.24
CA ILE A 90 17.97 3.26 18.49
C ILE A 90 17.31 3.19 19.88
N MET A 91 16.03 2.81 19.91
CA MET A 91 15.27 2.57 21.14
C MET A 91 15.42 1.13 21.56
N VAL A 92 15.78 0.90 22.81
CA VAL A 92 16.01 -0.43 23.38
C VAL A 92 15.10 -0.63 24.59
N SER A 93 14.44 -1.78 24.64
CA SER A 93 13.52 -2.16 25.73
C SER A 93 14.27 -2.84 26.88
N GLU A 94 13.86 -2.61 28.12
CA GLU A 94 14.40 -3.34 29.27
C GLU A 94 14.02 -4.82 29.21
N ALA A 95 14.96 -5.70 29.54
CA ALA A 95 14.70 -7.13 29.65
C ALA A 95 13.91 -7.43 30.93
N SER A 96 12.90 -8.32 30.83
CA SER A 96 12.03 -8.66 31.96
C SER A 96 12.65 -9.62 33.00
N THR A 97 13.85 -10.13 32.78
CA THR A 97 14.53 -11.10 33.69
C THR A 97 16.05 -10.92 33.72
N THR A 98 16.64 -11.19 34.87
CA THR A 98 18.09 -11.17 35.14
C THR A 98 18.83 -12.22 34.29
N LEU A 99 19.84 -11.77 33.58
CA LEU A 99 20.53 -12.46 32.51
C LEU A 99 21.23 -13.76 32.89
N LYS A 100 20.98 -14.81 32.14
CA LYS A 100 22.01 -15.75 31.72
C LYS A 100 22.68 -15.21 30.45
N GLU A 101 23.99 -15.51 30.31
CA GLU A 101 24.87 -15.14 29.21
C GLU A 101 24.15 -14.96 27.86
N VAL A 102 24.18 -13.74 27.33
CA VAL A 102 23.52 -13.40 26.05
C VAL A 102 24.35 -14.03 24.93
N LEU A 103 24.02 -15.22 24.54
CA LEU A 103 24.30 -15.68 23.20
C LEU A 103 23.51 -14.76 22.27
N VAL A 104 24.23 -13.92 21.52
CA VAL A 104 23.65 -13.07 20.47
C VAL A 104 23.18 -13.99 19.37
N SER A 105 22.01 -14.59 19.57
CA SER A 105 21.25 -15.16 18.47
C SER A 105 20.65 -13.98 17.71
N PRO A 106 21.05 -13.70 16.47
CA PRO A 106 20.49 -12.62 15.71
C PRO A 106 19.07 -13.02 15.28
N ASN A 107 18.11 -12.89 16.20
CA ASN A 107 16.69 -12.94 15.87
C ASN A 107 16.38 -11.72 14.98
N LEU A 108 16.54 -11.93 13.70
CA LEU A 108 16.44 -10.91 12.62
C LEU A 108 15.06 -10.26 12.51
N LEU A 109 14.05 -10.72 13.25
CA LEU A 109 12.67 -10.24 13.17
C LEU A 109 11.98 -10.34 14.53
N LEU A 110 12.30 -9.41 15.42
CA LEU A 110 11.49 -9.22 16.63
C LEU A 110 10.11 -8.72 16.23
N ARG A 111 9.12 -9.59 16.31
CA ARG A 111 7.72 -9.19 16.16
C ARG A 111 7.28 -8.42 17.40
N PRO A 112 6.52 -7.33 17.22
CA PRO A 112 6.00 -6.60 18.39
C PRO A 112 5.07 -7.51 19.21
N THR A 113 5.14 -7.43 20.53
CA THR A 113 4.30 -8.22 21.44
C THR A 113 2.81 -7.94 21.22
N GLU A 114 2.49 -6.73 20.77
CA GLU A 114 1.14 -6.27 20.48
C GLU A 114 0.52 -6.96 19.26
N SER A 115 1.35 -7.42 18.31
CA SER A 115 0.89 -8.15 17.11
C SER A 115 1.96 -9.18 16.71
N PRO A 116 2.03 -10.33 17.38
CA PRO A 116 3.05 -11.34 17.11
C PRO A 116 2.80 -12.15 15.83
N VAL A 117 1.69 -11.94 15.14
CA VAL A 117 1.23 -12.74 13.99
C VAL A 117 1.08 -11.85 12.76
N SER A 118 1.38 -12.40 11.56
CA SER A 118 1.07 -11.77 10.26
C SER A 118 1.66 -10.38 10.05
N VAL A 119 2.84 -10.10 10.59
CA VAL A 119 3.59 -8.85 10.37
C VAL A 119 4.83 -9.14 9.54
N LEU A 120 5.01 -8.36 8.48
CA LEU A 120 6.15 -8.44 7.58
C LEU A 120 6.84 -7.07 7.50
N THR A 121 8.16 -7.06 7.62
CA THR A 121 8.96 -5.84 7.53
C THR A 121 9.79 -5.84 6.26
N LEU A 122 9.79 -4.71 5.54
CA LEU A 122 10.58 -4.45 4.35
C LEU A 122 11.59 -3.35 4.65
N GLY A 123 12.86 -3.61 4.34
CA GLY A 123 13.97 -2.69 4.55
C GLY A 123 14.29 -1.83 3.32
N VAL A 124 15.20 -0.88 3.50
CA VAL A 124 15.60 0.10 2.46
C VAL A 124 16.20 -0.58 1.23
N GLN A 125 17.04 -1.60 1.40
CA GLN A 125 17.66 -2.31 0.28
C GLN A 125 16.61 -2.95 -0.63
N GLN A 126 15.60 -3.61 -0.04
CA GLN A 126 14.51 -4.21 -0.81
C GLN A 126 13.72 -3.16 -1.59
N ILE A 127 13.49 -1.98 -1.00
CA ILE A 127 12.76 -0.87 -1.64
C ILE A 127 13.57 -0.30 -2.82
N GLU A 128 14.88 -0.12 -2.65
CA GLU A 128 15.72 0.50 -3.68
C GLU A 128 16.14 -0.48 -4.79
N LYS A 129 16.29 -1.79 -4.51
CA LYS A 129 16.95 -2.76 -5.40
C LYS A 129 16.05 -3.89 -5.92
N SER A 130 14.77 -3.94 -5.58
CA SER A 130 13.88 -5.01 -6.02
C SER A 130 13.54 -4.90 -7.51
N ALA A 131 13.71 -6.01 -8.25
CA ALA A 131 13.36 -6.09 -9.67
C ALA A 131 11.86 -5.89 -9.89
N GLY A 132 11.50 -5.13 -10.92
CA GLY A 132 10.12 -4.84 -11.32
C GLY A 132 9.34 -3.94 -10.34
N ALA A 133 9.93 -3.53 -9.24
CA ALA A 133 9.29 -2.60 -8.31
C ALA A 133 9.42 -1.14 -8.74
N ASN A 134 10.39 -0.79 -9.58
CA ASN A 134 10.64 0.58 -10.04
C ASN A 134 10.68 1.61 -8.89
N ARG A 135 11.18 1.23 -7.73
CA ARG A 135 11.21 2.05 -6.52
C ARG A 135 9.79 2.49 -6.05
N ASP A 136 8.77 1.71 -6.35
CA ASP A 136 7.38 1.94 -5.95
C ASP A 136 7.02 1.02 -4.76
N VAL A 137 6.61 1.62 -3.64
CA VAL A 137 6.26 0.93 -2.41
C VAL A 137 5.09 -0.04 -2.62
N SER A 138 4.08 0.35 -3.38
CA SER A 138 2.91 -0.49 -3.65
C SER A 138 3.26 -1.74 -4.45
N LYS A 139 4.14 -1.61 -5.46
CA LYS A 139 4.64 -2.76 -6.24
C LYS A 139 5.55 -3.66 -5.42
N LEU A 140 6.34 -3.08 -4.53
CA LEU A 140 7.19 -3.86 -3.63
C LEU A 140 6.35 -4.73 -2.69
N VAL A 141 5.31 -4.18 -2.09
CA VAL A 141 4.43 -4.93 -1.17
C VAL A 141 3.75 -6.10 -1.86
N GLN A 142 3.54 -6.05 -3.17
CA GLN A 142 2.95 -7.17 -3.94
C GLN A 142 3.83 -8.44 -4.02
N ILE A 143 5.09 -8.40 -3.54
CA ILE A 143 5.93 -9.61 -3.42
C ILE A 143 5.62 -10.41 -2.13
N LEU A 144 4.90 -9.82 -1.18
CA LEU A 144 4.60 -10.43 0.10
C LEU A 144 3.52 -11.52 -0.04
N PRO A 145 3.48 -12.51 0.87
CA PRO A 145 2.45 -13.53 0.86
C PRO A 145 1.07 -12.90 1.07
N GLY A 146 0.06 -13.48 0.46
CA GLY A 146 -1.32 -13.01 0.57
C GLY A 146 -1.63 -11.71 -0.18
N VAL A 147 -0.65 -11.12 -0.88
CA VAL A 147 -0.82 -9.84 -1.58
C VAL A 147 -1.00 -10.06 -3.07
N GLY A 148 -2.19 -9.74 -3.57
CA GLY A 148 -2.56 -9.73 -4.98
C GLY A 148 -2.65 -8.30 -5.54
N ALA A 149 -2.87 -8.22 -6.85
CA ALA A 149 -3.26 -7.01 -7.55
C ALA A 149 -4.45 -7.33 -8.48
N THR A 150 -5.27 -6.33 -8.79
CA THR A 150 -6.43 -6.51 -9.67
C THR A 150 -6.02 -6.68 -11.13
N ALA A 151 -4.96 -5.99 -11.55
CA ALA A 151 -4.39 -6.06 -12.89
C ALA A 151 -2.88 -5.75 -12.84
N PRO A 152 -2.09 -6.19 -13.84
CA PRO A 152 -0.63 -6.00 -13.87
C PRO A 152 -0.17 -4.53 -13.78
N ASN A 153 -0.97 -3.61 -14.31
CA ASN A 153 -0.65 -2.19 -14.37
C ASN A 153 -1.30 -1.36 -13.25
N ARG A 154 -1.85 -2.02 -12.22
CA ARG A 154 -2.48 -1.36 -11.07
C ARG A 154 -1.74 -1.65 -9.78
N ASN A 155 -1.71 -0.66 -8.92
CA ASN A 155 -1.11 -0.73 -7.60
C ASN A 155 -2.13 -1.05 -6.50
N ASP A 156 -3.30 -1.58 -6.86
CA ASP A 156 -4.26 -2.06 -5.87
C ASP A 156 -3.62 -3.13 -4.98
N LEU A 157 -3.92 -3.08 -3.72
CA LEU A 157 -3.49 -4.07 -2.74
C LEU A 157 -4.68 -4.93 -2.34
N ILE A 158 -4.68 -6.16 -2.82
CA ILE A 158 -5.65 -7.20 -2.48
C ILE A 158 -5.02 -8.11 -1.44
N ILE A 159 -5.52 -8.09 -0.22
CA ILE A 159 -4.87 -8.78 0.89
C ILE A 159 -5.74 -9.91 1.42
N ARG A 160 -5.24 -11.14 1.28
CA ARG A 160 -5.97 -12.33 1.75
C ARG A 160 -7.42 -12.35 1.26
N GLY A 161 -7.62 -12.01 -0.02
CA GLY A 161 -8.92 -11.99 -0.65
C GLY A 161 -9.84 -10.82 -0.28
N GLY A 162 -9.39 -9.88 0.55
CA GLY A 162 -10.13 -8.65 0.83
C GLY A 162 -9.87 -7.56 -0.21
N GLY A 163 -10.84 -6.70 -0.44
CA GLY A 163 -10.83 -5.69 -1.49
C GLY A 163 -9.85 -4.54 -1.25
N PRO A 164 -9.58 -3.73 -2.29
CA PRO A 164 -8.62 -2.65 -2.22
C PRO A 164 -9.03 -1.52 -1.25
N THR A 165 -10.30 -1.37 -0.93
CA THR A 165 -10.83 -0.39 0.02
C THR A 165 -10.64 -0.76 1.49
N GLU A 166 -10.22 -2.01 1.77
CA GLU A 166 -10.15 -2.56 3.13
C GLU A 166 -8.80 -2.31 3.82
N ASN A 167 -7.92 -1.55 3.19
CA ASN A 167 -6.55 -1.27 3.64
C ASN A 167 -6.44 0.13 4.25
N VAL A 168 -5.58 0.28 5.26
CA VAL A 168 -5.30 1.56 5.91
C VAL A 168 -3.79 1.82 5.92
N PHE A 169 -3.41 3.06 5.66
CA PHE A 169 -2.03 3.47 5.49
C PHE A 169 -1.64 4.54 6.51
N TYR A 170 -0.47 4.36 7.12
CA TYR A 170 0.10 5.30 8.09
C TYR A 170 1.51 5.72 7.66
N LEU A 171 1.79 7.01 7.74
CA LEU A 171 3.10 7.60 7.54
C LEU A 171 3.55 8.25 8.86
N ASP A 172 4.56 7.69 9.52
CA ASP A 172 4.99 8.06 10.88
C ASP A 172 3.83 8.15 11.90
N GLY A 173 2.85 7.23 11.79
CA GLY A 173 1.67 7.17 12.65
C GLY A 173 0.52 8.10 12.24
N ILE A 174 0.67 8.93 11.22
CA ILE A 174 -0.37 9.79 10.64
C ILE A 174 -1.06 9.01 9.53
N GLU A 175 -2.39 8.87 9.60
CA GLU A 175 -3.19 8.18 8.59
C GLU A 175 -3.29 9.00 7.31
N ILE A 176 -2.91 8.39 6.18
CA ILE A 176 -3.00 8.96 4.84
C ILE A 176 -4.08 8.23 4.01
N PRO A 177 -4.87 8.94 3.19
CA PRO A 177 -6.01 8.33 2.50
C PRO A 177 -5.58 7.45 1.32
N VAL A 178 -4.52 7.81 0.63
CA VAL A 178 -4.02 7.13 -0.58
C VAL A 178 -2.50 7.02 -0.56
N ILE A 179 -1.98 6.01 -1.23
CA ILE A 179 -0.53 5.78 -1.41
C ILE A 179 -0.12 5.79 -2.89
N ASN A 180 -1.06 6.04 -3.80
CA ASN A 180 -0.84 6.01 -5.23
C ASN A 180 -1.39 7.26 -5.91
N HIS A 181 -0.74 7.68 -7.00
CA HIS A 181 -1.28 8.61 -7.99
C HIS A 181 -2.45 7.98 -8.73
N PHE A 182 -3.38 8.78 -9.21
CA PHE A 182 -4.58 8.35 -9.96
C PHE A 182 -5.42 7.34 -9.15
N ALA A 183 -5.54 7.55 -7.85
CA ALA A 183 -6.35 6.69 -6.99
C ALA A 183 -7.82 6.75 -7.41
N THR A 184 -8.46 5.58 -7.47
CA THR A 184 -9.89 5.48 -7.81
C THR A 184 -10.74 5.89 -6.61
N GLN A 185 -11.78 6.70 -6.85
CA GLN A 185 -12.73 7.10 -5.82
C GLN A 185 -13.43 5.89 -5.20
N GLY A 186 -13.38 5.77 -3.88
CA GLY A 186 -13.92 4.62 -3.15
C GLY A 186 -13.14 3.31 -3.32
N ALA A 187 -11.90 3.38 -3.80
CA ALA A 187 -10.94 2.26 -3.90
C ALA A 187 -9.52 2.77 -3.66
N SER A 188 -8.52 1.88 -3.63
CA SER A 188 -7.12 2.27 -3.37
C SER A 188 -6.22 2.29 -4.62
N GLY A 189 -6.78 2.06 -5.79
CA GLY A 189 -6.07 1.88 -7.07
C GLY A 189 -5.10 2.98 -7.46
N GLY A 190 -4.60 2.90 -8.67
CA GLY A 190 -3.61 3.82 -9.22
C GLY A 190 -2.53 3.06 -9.99
N VAL A 191 -1.60 3.77 -10.60
CA VAL A 191 -0.56 3.17 -11.46
C VAL A 191 0.86 3.37 -10.94
N VAL A 192 1.08 4.38 -10.09
CA VAL A 192 2.39 4.76 -9.54
C VAL A 192 2.22 5.20 -8.08
N GLY A 193 3.17 4.84 -7.22
CA GLY A 193 3.16 5.21 -5.81
C GLY A 193 3.50 6.68 -5.57
N ILE A 194 2.71 7.35 -4.70
CA ILE A 194 2.98 8.71 -4.25
C ILE A 194 4.09 8.77 -3.21
N ILE A 195 4.33 7.68 -2.46
CA ILE A 195 5.37 7.64 -1.44
C ILE A 195 6.75 7.66 -2.10
N ASN A 196 7.53 8.68 -1.80
CA ASN A 196 8.91 8.73 -2.25
C ASN A 196 9.77 7.73 -1.45
N PRO A 197 10.37 6.70 -2.09
CA PRO A 197 11.19 5.71 -1.39
C PRO A 197 12.42 6.31 -0.69
N ASP A 198 12.85 7.51 -1.07
CA ASP A 198 13.98 8.21 -0.43
C ASP A 198 13.70 8.57 1.03
N PHE A 199 12.44 8.66 1.42
CA PHE A 199 12.01 8.91 2.79
C PHE A 199 11.90 7.63 3.61
N VAL A 200 11.72 6.48 2.98
CA VAL A 200 11.35 5.27 3.71
C VAL A 200 12.55 4.69 4.43
N ARG A 201 12.40 4.44 5.74
CA ARG A 201 13.33 3.69 6.57
C ARG A 201 12.92 2.23 6.68
N GLU A 202 11.66 1.98 6.96
CA GLU A 202 11.09 0.63 6.98
C GLU A 202 9.58 0.68 6.74
N ILE A 203 9.03 -0.42 6.26
CA ILE A 203 7.59 -0.63 6.12
C ILE A 203 7.23 -1.84 6.96
N SER A 204 6.33 -1.65 7.93
CA SER A 204 5.69 -2.74 8.66
C SER A 204 4.31 -2.99 8.05
N PHE A 205 4.13 -4.19 7.52
CA PHE A 205 2.92 -4.57 6.78
C PHE A 205 2.18 -5.67 7.54
N TYR A 206 0.98 -5.36 8.01
CA TYR A 206 0.11 -6.28 8.73
C TYR A 206 -0.93 -6.83 7.79
N THR A 207 -0.98 -8.14 7.61
CA THR A 207 -1.98 -8.84 6.79
C THR A 207 -3.10 -9.47 7.64
N GLY A 208 -3.10 -9.20 8.94
CA GLY A 208 -4.06 -9.62 9.94
C GLY A 208 -3.57 -9.29 11.34
N ALA A 209 -4.30 -9.72 12.37
CA ALA A 209 -3.95 -9.50 13.77
C ALA A 209 -3.65 -8.01 14.09
N PHE A 210 -4.45 -7.09 13.53
CA PHE A 210 -4.21 -5.65 13.63
C PHE A 210 -4.26 -5.19 15.08
N PRO A 211 -3.33 -4.33 15.54
CA PRO A 211 -3.35 -3.79 16.90
C PRO A 211 -4.60 -2.92 17.14
N ALA A 212 -5.04 -2.80 18.40
CA ALA A 212 -6.31 -2.15 18.75
C ALA A 212 -6.34 -0.65 18.39
N ASN A 213 -5.19 0.01 18.34
CA ASN A 213 -5.05 1.42 17.92
C ASN A 213 -5.14 1.65 16.39
N ARG A 214 -5.42 0.59 15.61
CA ARG A 214 -5.61 0.67 14.15
C ARG A 214 -7.04 0.29 13.80
N PRO A 215 -7.96 1.28 13.81
CA PRO A 215 -9.37 1.08 13.46
C PRO A 215 -9.61 1.06 11.95
N ASN A 216 -10.86 0.79 11.57
CA ASN A 216 -11.39 0.93 10.22
C ASN A 216 -10.61 0.14 9.15
N THR A 217 -10.06 -1.02 9.51
CA THR A 217 -9.35 -1.92 8.60
C THR A 217 -9.96 -3.32 8.65
N LEU A 218 -10.06 -3.98 7.47
CA LEU A 218 -10.52 -5.37 7.35
C LEU A 218 -9.47 -6.27 6.71
N SER A 219 -8.48 -5.71 5.98
CA SER A 219 -7.54 -6.52 5.20
C SER A 219 -6.08 -6.24 5.46
N SER A 220 -5.64 -4.98 5.54
CA SER A 220 -4.27 -4.68 5.95
C SER A 220 -4.09 -3.34 6.64
N VAL A 221 -3.01 -3.26 7.41
CA VAL A 221 -2.43 -2.00 7.88
C VAL A 221 -1.00 -1.92 7.36
N MET A 222 -0.68 -0.82 6.68
CA MET A 222 0.69 -0.51 6.26
C MET A 222 1.20 0.68 7.08
N GLU A 223 2.24 0.45 7.86
CA GLU A 223 2.94 1.48 8.60
C GLU A 223 4.27 1.78 7.94
N ILE A 224 4.42 2.99 7.43
CA ILE A 224 5.62 3.48 6.77
C ILE A 224 6.34 4.39 7.75
N LYS A 225 7.52 3.99 8.20
CA LYS A 225 8.40 4.83 9.00
C LYS A 225 9.38 5.55 8.08
N GLN A 226 9.40 6.87 8.18
CA GLN A 226 10.32 7.69 7.43
C GLN A 226 11.66 7.81 8.17
N LYS A 227 12.74 7.98 7.42
CA LYS A 227 14.03 8.38 7.96
C LYS A 227 13.96 9.84 8.45
N ASP A 228 14.78 10.19 9.41
CA ASP A 228 14.99 11.57 9.83
C ASP A 228 16.00 12.24 8.88
N GLY A 229 15.94 13.56 8.72
CA GLY A 229 16.94 14.28 7.96
C GLY A 229 18.31 14.23 8.61
N SER A 230 19.34 14.46 7.84
CA SER A 230 20.73 14.52 8.33
C SER A 230 20.91 15.59 9.41
N LYS A 231 21.87 15.37 10.32
CA LYS A 231 22.19 16.30 11.40
C LYS A 231 23.56 17.00 11.20
N ASP A 232 24.33 16.59 10.19
CA ASP A 232 25.67 17.13 9.92
C ASP A 232 25.67 18.26 8.91
N ARG A 233 25.05 18.04 7.75
CA ARG A 233 25.01 18.99 6.64
C ARG A 233 23.85 18.75 5.71
N LEU A 234 23.65 19.65 4.75
CA LEU A 234 22.69 19.47 3.68
C LEU A 234 23.17 18.36 2.72
N HIS A 235 22.34 17.37 2.50
CA HIS A 235 22.51 16.32 1.50
C HIS A 235 21.50 16.54 0.38
N THR A 236 21.90 16.20 -0.83
CA THR A 236 21.06 16.31 -2.03
C THR A 236 21.07 14.99 -2.76
N LYS A 237 19.90 14.51 -3.14
CA LYS A 237 19.73 13.38 -4.03
C LYS A 237 18.93 13.81 -5.26
N VAL A 238 19.49 13.58 -6.44
CA VAL A 238 18.78 13.75 -7.72
C VAL A 238 18.58 12.36 -8.30
N ALA A 239 17.36 12.06 -8.72
CA ALA A 239 17.00 10.78 -9.32
C ALA A 239 16.20 11.01 -10.61
N VAL A 240 16.52 10.24 -11.65
CA VAL A 240 15.71 10.09 -12.85
C VAL A 240 15.40 8.60 -12.94
N GLY A 241 14.13 8.25 -12.76
CA GLY A 241 13.65 6.87 -12.64
C GLY A 241 12.93 6.38 -13.89
N ALA A 242 12.04 5.42 -13.71
CA ALA A 242 11.23 4.83 -14.78
C ALA A 242 10.11 5.76 -15.26
N SER A 243 9.60 6.60 -14.38
CA SER A 243 8.36 7.38 -14.58
C SER A 243 8.53 8.87 -14.31
N ASP A 244 9.56 9.25 -13.55
CA ASP A 244 9.73 10.59 -13.01
C ASP A 244 11.19 11.00 -12.85
N ALA A 245 11.38 12.31 -12.71
CA ALA A 245 12.59 12.93 -12.23
C ALA A 245 12.28 13.65 -10.92
N GLY A 246 13.20 13.56 -9.96
CA GLY A 246 13.00 14.14 -8.64
C GLY A 246 14.26 14.62 -7.97
N ILE A 247 14.08 15.53 -7.02
CA ILE A 247 15.11 16.02 -6.13
C ILE A 247 14.67 15.83 -4.69
N THR A 248 15.58 15.35 -3.86
CA THR A 248 15.38 15.22 -2.41
C THR A 248 16.51 15.94 -1.71
N LEU A 249 16.14 16.79 -0.75
CA LEU A 249 17.06 17.53 0.12
C LEU A 249 16.84 17.07 1.56
N ASP A 250 17.89 16.79 2.30
CA ASP A 250 17.82 16.51 3.72
C ASP A 250 18.97 17.18 4.47
N GLY A 251 18.71 17.66 5.69
CA GLY A 251 19.72 18.36 6.45
C GLY A 251 19.25 18.84 7.82
N PRO A 252 20.17 19.46 8.58
CA PRO A 252 19.87 20.05 9.88
C PRO A 252 19.10 21.36 9.73
N LEU A 253 18.24 21.63 10.72
CA LEU A 253 17.60 22.92 10.93
C LEU A 253 17.85 23.37 12.38
N GLY A 254 19.11 23.76 12.66
CA GLY A 254 19.60 24.01 14.02
C GLY A 254 20.20 22.73 14.65
N LYS A 255 20.40 22.73 15.98
CA LYS A 255 21.08 21.64 16.69
C LYS A 255 20.22 20.40 16.87
N ASP A 256 18.92 20.57 17.10
CA ASP A 256 18.00 19.52 17.55
C ASP A 256 16.85 19.28 16.57
N ALA A 257 16.91 19.89 15.40
CA ALA A 257 15.92 19.70 14.35
C ALA A 257 16.56 19.28 13.03
N SER A 258 15.82 18.51 12.24
CA SER A 258 16.21 18.11 10.90
C SER A 258 15.00 18.07 9.97
N PHE A 259 15.27 18.18 8.68
CA PHE A 259 14.23 18.09 7.66
C PHE A 259 14.65 17.19 6.51
N ILE A 260 13.67 16.67 5.82
CA ILE A 260 13.78 16.05 4.51
C ILE A 260 12.62 16.53 3.66
N VAL A 261 12.90 16.94 2.42
CA VAL A 261 11.89 17.45 1.48
C VAL A 261 12.20 16.93 0.10
N SER A 262 11.19 16.59 -0.67
CA SER A 262 11.34 16.20 -2.07
C SER A 262 10.24 16.77 -2.95
N PHE A 263 10.60 16.89 -4.22
CA PHE A 263 9.69 17.17 -5.32
C PHE A 263 9.97 16.22 -6.46
N ARG A 264 8.91 15.62 -7.06
CA ARG A 264 9.02 14.77 -8.24
C ARG A 264 8.06 15.27 -9.32
N GLN A 265 8.50 15.12 -10.57
CA GLN A 265 7.71 15.42 -11.76
C GLN A 265 7.77 14.24 -12.73
N SER A 266 6.62 13.78 -13.20
CA SER A 266 6.55 12.68 -14.14
C SER A 266 6.82 13.14 -15.59
N TYR A 267 7.36 12.21 -16.37
CA TYR A 267 7.46 12.33 -17.84
C TYR A 267 6.73 11.20 -18.57
N LEU A 268 5.84 10.49 -17.87
CA LEU A 268 5.08 9.36 -18.40
C LEU A 268 4.29 9.71 -19.66
N GLN A 269 3.76 10.93 -19.78
CA GLN A 269 3.03 11.34 -20.99
C GLN A 269 3.87 11.20 -22.27
N TRP A 270 5.17 11.55 -22.21
CA TRP A 270 6.05 11.43 -23.38
C TRP A 270 6.35 9.97 -23.70
N LEU A 271 6.63 9.17 -22.68
CA LEU A 271 6.86 7.74 -22.81
C LEU A 271 5.61 7.05 -23.39
N PHE A 272 4.44 7.31 -22.84
CA PHE A 272 3.18 6.69 -23.25
C PHE A 272 2.77 7.11 -24.66
N LYS A 273 3.03 8.38 -25.03
CA LYS A 273 2.85 8.84 -26.40
C LYS A 273 3.77 8.13 -27.38
N ALA A 274 5.04 7.92 -27.01
CA ALA A 274 6.03 7.24 -27.85
C ALA A 274 5.70 5.75 -28.08
N ILE A 275 5.16 5.06 -27.07
CA ILE A 275 4.74 3.65 -27.19
C ILE A 275 3.29 3.48 -27.63
N GLY A 276 2.59 4.58 -27.96
CA GLY A 276 1.25 4.55 -28.53
C GLY A 276 0.15 4.14 -27.55
N LEU A 277 0.23 4.53 -26.28
CA LEU A 277 -0.87 4.29 -25.34
C LEU A 277 -2.00 5.31 -25.52
N PRO A 278 -3.27 4.91 -25.31
CA PRO A 278 -4.44 5.76 -25.49
C PRO A 278 -4.57 6.90 -24.49
N PHE A 279 -3.86 6.85 -23.38
CA PHE A 279 -3.91 7.82 -22.28
C PHE A 279 -2.52 8.34 -21.94
N LEU A 280 -2.46 9.60 -21.51
CA LEU A 280 -1.24 10.37 -21.27
C LEU A 280 -1.24 10.91 -19.85
N PRO A 281 -0.80 10.13 -18.84
CA PRO A 281 -0.77 10.56 -17.46
C PRO A 281 0.39 11.53 -17.19
N THR A 282 0.15 12.52 -16.34
CA THR A 282 1.16 13.38 -15.74
C THR A 282 0.90 13.50 -14.26
N TYR A 283 1.95 13.51 -13.46
CA TYR A 283 1.85 13.82 -12.04
C TYR A 283 3.02 14.67 -11.55
N ASN A 284 2.74 15.42 -10.50
CA ASN A 284 3.73 16.12 -9.71
C ASN A 284 3.43 15.82 -8.25
N ASP A 285 4.43 15.53 -7.46
CA ASP A 285 4.27 15.30 -6.03
C ASP A 285 5.32 15.99 -5.18
N PHE A 286 4.93 16.15 -3.95
CA PHE A 286 5.72 16.76 -2.89
C PHE A 286 5.62 15.92 -1.64
N GLN A 287 6.74 15.71 -0.96
CA GLN A 287 6.79 15.05 0.33
C GLN A 287 7.76 15.76 1.24
N MET A 288 7.40 15.94 2.52
CA MET A 288 8.26 16.53 3.53
C MET A 288 8.11 15.85 4.88
N LYS A 289 9.20 15.89 5.66
CA LYS A 289 9.21 15.61 7.08
C LYS A 289 10.11 16.61 7.77
N TYR A 290 9.62 17.18 8.85
CA TYR A 290 10.38 17.97 9.79
C TYR A 290 10.29 17.32 11.16
N LYS A 291 11.43 17.14 11.83
CA LYS A 291 11.51 16.57 13.17
C LYS A 291 12.30 17.49 14.05
N TRP A 292 11.71 17.85 15.18
CA TRP A 292 12.32 18.70 16.20
C TRP A 292 12.24 18.06 17.57
N ARG A 293 13.38 17.81 18.18
CA ARG A 293 13.49 17.35 19.53
C ARG A 293 13.74 18.56 20.42
N ILE A 294 12.66 19.11 21.00
CA ILE A 294 12.70 20.32 21.85
C ILE A 294 13.62 20.07 23.06
N ASN A 295 13.50 18.89 23.65
CA ASN A 295 14.33 18.37 24.73
C ASN A 295 14.15 16.82 24.83
N PRO A 296 14.81 16.12 25.77
CA PRO A 296 14.65 14.66 25.92
C PRO A 296 13.20 14.18 26.10
N HIS A 297 12.32 15.05 26.64
CA HIS A 297 10.93 14.68 26.96
C HIS A 297 9.92 15.10 25.91
N HIS A 298 10.28 15.97 24.98
CA HIS A 298 9.34 16.58 24.04
C HIS A 298 9.86 16.52 22.59
N GLU A 299 9.10 15.90 21.71
CA GLU A 299 9.41 15.75 20.28
C GLU A 299 8.21 16.15 19.43
N ILE A 300 8.46 16.90 18.37
CA ILE A 300 7.49 17.28 17.36
C ILE A 300 7.94 16.71 16.01
N THR A 301 7.01 16.07 15.31
CA THR A 301 7.19 15.65 13.93
C THR A 301 6.08 16.27 13.08
N VAL A 302 6.45 16.91 11.98
CA VAL A 302 5.52 17.42 10.98
C VAL A 302 5.76 16.68 9.69
N ILE A 303 4.71 16.20 9.06
CA ILE A 303 4.78 15.60 7.72
C ILE A 303 3.86 16.36 6.76
N GLY A 304 4.26 16.38 5.50
CA GLY A 304 3.43 16.81 4.38
C GLY A 304 3.65 15.88 3.20
N ILE A 305 2.57 15.49 2.54
CA ILE A 305 2.58 14.76 1.28
C ILE A 305 1.43 15.25 0.43
N GLY A 306 1.64 15.39 -0.87
CA GLY A 306 0.59 15.80 -1.78
C GLY A 306 0.96 15.59 -3.23
N ALA A 307 -0.06 15.52 -4.09
CA ALA A 307 0.11 15.31 -5.53
C ALA A 307 -0.94 16.05 -6.35
N ILE A 308 -0.58 16.33 -7.59
CA ILE A 308 -1.46 16.81 -8.66
C ILE A 308 -1.30 15.88 -9.84
N ASP A 309 -2.40 15.23 -10.24
CA ASP A 309 -2.45 14.21 -11.28
C ASP A 309 -3.39 14.64 -12.39
N ASN A 310 -2.96 14.48 -13.64
CA ASN A 310 -3.80 14.72 -14.81
C ASN A 310 -3.64 13.60 -15.83
N MET A 311 -4.73 13.13 -16.39
CA MET A 311 -4.76 12.14 -17.46
C MET A 311 -5.55 12.66 -18.63
N SER A 312 -4.85 12.94 -19.74
CA SER A 312 -5.45 13.33 -21.01
C SER A 312 -5.46 12.17 -22.00
N LEU A 313 -6.23 12.29 -23.07
CA LEU A 313 -6.34 11.29 -24.12
C LEU A 313 -5.31 11.51 -25.22
N ASN A 314 -4.74 10.42 -25.77
CA ASN A 314 -3.85 10.46 -26.92
C ASN A 314 -4.65 10.48 -28.23
N ARG A 315 -5.24 11.63 -28.55
CA ARG A 315 -6.15 11.80 -29.72
C ARG A 315 -5.50 11.50 -31.06
N ASN A 316 -4.17 11.50 -31.17
CA ASN A 316 -3.50 11.11 -32.41
C ASN A 316 -3.87 9.68 -32.85
N LEU A 317 -4.21 8.81 -31.87
CA LEU A 317 -4.61 7.43 -32.15
C LEU A 317 -6.02 7.29 -32.76
N GLU A 318 -6.82 8.34 -32.77
CA GLU A 318 -8.11 8.34 -33.51
C GLU A 318 -7.88 8.05 -35.02
N GLN A 319 -6.77 8.53 -35.56
CA GLN A 319 -6.39 8.33 -36.95
C GLN A 319 -5.38 7.18 -37.15
N THR A 320 -4.33 7.14 -36.32
CA THR A 320 -3.16 6.26 -36.52
C THR A 320 -3.19 4.98 -35.68
N GLY A 321 -4.12 4.88 -34.73
CA GLY A 321 -4.16 3.77 -33.77
C GLY A 321 -4.69 2.46 -34.36
N THR A 322 -4.30 1.35 -33.75
CA THR A 322 -4.90 0.03 -33.95
C THR A 322 -6.37 0.02 -33.51
N GLU A 323 -7.14 -0.96 -33.96
CA GLU A 323 -8.55 -1.12 -33.51
C GLU A 323 -8.70 -1.14 -32.00
N ALA A 324 -7.84 -1.86 -31.30
CA ALA A 324 -7.86 -1.94 -29.86
C ALA A 324 -7.54 -0.59 -29.20
N GLN A 325 -6.57 0.17 -29.72
CA GLN A 325 -6.26 1.52 -29.22
C GLN A 325 -7.42 2.49 -29.43
N LYS A 326 -8.06 2.48 -30.61
CA LYS A 326 -9.24 3.28 -30.92
C LYS A 326 -10.42 2.91 -30.03
N TYR A 327 -10.64 1.62 -29.81
CA TYR A 327 -11.67 1.12 -28.90
C TYR A 327 -11.46 1.65 -27.47
N ILE A 328 -10.23 1.50 -26.91
CA ILE A 328 -9.89 2.00 -25.56
C ILE A 328 -10.09 3.52 -25.50
N LEU A 329 -9.61 4.27 -26.48
CA LEU A 329 -9.77 5.71 -26.56
C LEU A 329 -11.27 6.12 -26.59
N GLY A 330 -12.11 5.32 -27.21
CA GLY A 330 -13.55 5.57 -27.35
C GLY A 330 -14.30 5.61 -26.02
N TYR A 331 -13.87 4.86 -25.01
CA TYR A 331 -14.57 4.82 -23.72
C TYR A 331 -13.86 5.54 -22.56
N LEU A 332 -12.57 5.81 -22.67
CA LEU A 332 -11.82 6.46 -21.59
C LEU A 332 -12.29 7.90 -21.36
N PRO A 333 -12.53 8.33 -20.09
CA PRO A 333 -12.66 9.74 -19.74
C PRO A 333 -11.30 10.41 -19.55
N GLU A 334 -11.29 11.73 -19.54
CA GLU A 334 -10.19 12.52 -19.01
C GLU A 334 -10.34 12.62 -17.49
N TYR A 335 -9.24 12.48 -16.73
CA TYR A 335 -9.23 12.54 -15.27
C TYR A 335 -8.32 13.63 -14.75
N SER A 336 -8.70 14.24 -13.65
CA SER A 336 -7.83 15.07 -12.83
C SER A 336 -8.01 14.73 -11.35
N GLN A 337 -6.91 14.75 -10.61
CA GLN A 337 -6.90 14.49 -9.19
C GLN A 337 -5.89 15.41 -8.51
N TRP A 338 -6.18 15.85 -7.31
CA TRP A 338 -5.18 16.37 -6.41
C TRP A 338 -5.48 15.97 -4.98
N ASN A 339 -4.44 15.78 -4.23
CA ASN A 339 -4.55 15.38 -2.83
C ASN A 339 -3.43 15.98 -2.00
N TYR A 340 -3.68 16.10 -0.71
CA TYR A 340 -2.64 16.35 0.28
C TYR A 340 -3.01 15.75 1.64
N THR A 341 -1.97 15.47 2.42
CA THR A 341 -2.04 15.22 3.86
C THR A 341 -0.98 16.06 4.54
N PHE A 342 -1.40 16.86 5.52
CA PHE A 342 -0.51 17.49 6.49
C PHE A 342 -0.81 16.94 7.88
N GLY A 343 0.23 16.61 8.62
CA GLY A 343 0.09 16.07 9.96
C GLY A 343 1.16 16.54 10.91
N LEU A 344 0.76 16.73 12.16
CA LEU A 344 1.60 17.06 13.29
C LEU A 344 1.46 15.97 14.34
N ALA A 345 2.56 15.36 14.73
CA ALA A 345 2.66 14.43 15.84
C ALA A 345 3.53 15.04 16.94
N TYR A 346 2.95 15.20 18.11
CA TYR A 346 3.65 15.60 19.32
C TYR A 346 3.78 14.43 20.26
N LYS A 347 4.99 14.14 20.74
CA LYS A 347 5.28 13.11 21.72
C LYS A 347 5.82 13.71 23.00
N HIS A 348 5.26 13.26 24.12
CA HIS A 348 5.74 13.55 25.45
C HIS A 348 6.20 12.26 26.12
N TYR A 349 7.47 12.20 26.47
CA TYR A 349 8.11 11.08 27.15
C TYR A 349 8.12 11.38 28.65
N GLY A 350 7.16 10.85 29.39
CA GLY A 350 7.11 10.89 30.83
C GLY A 350 7.93 9.75 31.44
N LYS A 351 8.13 9.79 32.75
CA LYS A 351 8.91 8.76 33.46
C LYS A 351 8.35 7.33 33.30
N HIS A 352 7.03 7.18 33.13
CA HIS A 352 6.33 5.90 33.13
C HIS A 352 5.39 5.71 31.94
N PHE A 353 5.37 6.66 31.01
CA PHE A 353 4.46 6.64 29.86
C PHE A 353 4.99 7.46 28.70
N VAL A 354 4.49 7.16 27.52
CA VAL A 354 4.67 8.00 26.33
C VAL A 354 3.29 8.43 25.84
N ASP A 355 3.07 9.74 25.80
CA ASP A 355 1.89 10.34 25.19
C ASP A 355 2.16 10.72 23.75
N SER A 356 1.20 10.46 22.88
CA SER A 356 1.23 10.88 21.48
C SER A 356 -0.05 11.62 21.12
N TRP A 357 0.07 12.85 20.66
CA TRP A 357 -1.01 13.66 20.11
C TRP A 357 -0.79 13.81 18.62
N ILE A 358 -1.75 13.42 17.82
CA ILE A 358 -1.64 13.44 16.36
C ILE A 358 -2.80 14.24 15.80
N LEU A 359 -2.47 15.34 15.14
CA LEU A 359 -3.42 16.18 14.40
C LEU A 359 -3.09 16.09 12.92
N SER A 360 -4.10 15.82 12.08
CA SER A 360 -3.88 15.82 10.64
C SER A 360 -5.08 16.37 9.88
N ARG A 361 -4.79 16.87 8.66
CA ARG A 361 -5.78 17.25 7.67
C ARG A 361 -5.45 16.56 6.35
N ASN A 362 -6.46 15.88 5.80
CA ASN A 362 -6.41 15.25 4.49
C ASN A 362 -7.39 15.95 3.55
N MET A 363 -7.04 15.98 2.26
CA MET A 363 -7.91 16.39 1.19
C MET A 363 -7.64 15.53 -0.04
N LEU A 364 -8.70 15.06 -0.68
CA LEU A 364 -8.64 14.32 -1.94
C LEU A 364 -9.76 14.83 -2.85
N ARG A 365 -9.39 15.38 -4.00
CA ARG A 365 -10.33 15.72 -5.08
C ARG A 365 -10.11 14.82 -6.26
N ASN A 366 -11.19 14.23 -6.77
CA ASN A 366 -11.23 13.49 -8.01
C ASN A 366 -12.23 14.14 -8.96
N ALA A 367 -11.87 14.25 -10.24
CA ALA A 367 -12.78 14.67 -11.29
C ALA A 367 -12.56 13.85 -12.54
N GLY A 368 -13.64 13.56 -13.25
CA GLY A 368 -13.59 12.83 -14.52
C GLY A 368 -14.66 13.33 -15.47
N VAL A 369 -14.30 13.55 -16.73
CA VAL A 369 -15.22 14.00 -17.78
C VAL A 369 -15.09 13.17 -19.04
N LYS A 370 -16.21 12.77 -19.62
CA LYS A 370 -16.28 12.09 -20.92
C LYS A 370 -17.23 12.86 -21.83
N TYR A 371 -16.72 13.23 -23.00
CA TYR A 371 -17.50 13.82 -24.08
C TYR A 371 -17.83 12.78 -25.14
N LYS A 372 -18.96 12.96 -25.82
CA LYS A 372 -19.31 12.14 -26.99
C LYS A 372 -18.21 12.25 -28.03
N ASP A 373 -17.75 11.12 -28.55
CA ASP A 373 -16.69 11.00 -29.56
C ASP A 373 -15.38 11.76 -29.19
N ASN A 374 -15.10 11.95 -27.90
CA ASN A 374 -13.99 12.75 -27.35
C ASN A 374 -13.98 14.23 -27.82
N ASP A 375 -15.08 14.72 -28.35
CA ASP A 375 -15.18 16.09 -28.81
C ASP A 375 -15.70 17.00 -27.68
N LYS A 376 -14.84 17.92 -27.22
CA LYS A 376 -15.17 18.86 -26.12
C LYS A 376 -16.29 19.85 -26.47
N SER A 377 -16.65 20.00 -27.77
CA SER A 377 -17.79 20.77 -28.19
C SER A 377 -19.12 19.97 -28.18
N ALA A 378 -19.02 18.64 -28.13
CA ALA A 378 -20.17 17.76 -28.06
C ALA A 378 -20.75 17.64 -26.64
N SER A 379 -21.91 16.98 -26.51
CA SER A 379 -22.56 16.74 -25.23
C SER A 379 -21.70 15.83 -24.33
N LYS A 380 -21.76 16.10 -23.02
CA LYS A 380 -21.13 15.22 -22.03
C LYS A 380 -21.90 13.91 -21.91
N ILE A 381 -21.17 12.80 -21.81
CA ILE A 381 -21.69 11.48 -21.46
C ILE A 381 -21.63 11.29 -19.94
N SER A 382 -20.53 11.72 -19.33
CA SER A 382 -20.38 11.74 -17.88
C SER A 382 -19.52 12.92 -17.43
N ASP A 383 -19.82 13.42 -16.26
CA ASP A 383 -19.05 14.46 -15.57
C ASP A 383 -19.22 14.25 -14.09
N TYR A 384 -18.14 14.05 -13.37
CA TYR A 384 -18.20 13.98 -11.92
C TYR A 384 -17.05 14.72 -11.27
N GLN A 385 -17.29 15.27 -10.11
CA GLN A 385 -16.28 15.83 -9.23
C GLN A 385 -16.63 15.46 -7.81
N SER A 386 -15.64 14.97 -7.06
CA SER A 386 -15.82 14.67 -5.65
C SER A 386 -14.67 15.20 -4.82
N ASP A 387 -15.01 15.64 -3.62
CA ASP A 387 -14.11 16.18 -2.62
C ASP A 387 -14.27 15.40 -1.31
N GLU A 388 -13.15 14.88 -0.79
CA GLU A 388 -13.06 14.24 0.52
C GLU A 388 -12.10 15.04 1.39
N ALA A 389 -12.62 15.72 2.41
CA ALA A 389 -11.83 16.47 3.38
C ALA A 389 -11.97 15.87 4.77
N GLU A 390 -10.88 15.66 5.48
CA GLU A 390 -10.88 15.10 6.83
C GLU A 390 -9.94 15.88 7.75
N ILE A 391 -10.39 16.16 8.97
CA ILE A 391 -9.56 16.64 10.09
C ILE A 391 -9.63 15.57 11.18
N LYS A 392 -8.46 15.11 11.63
CA LYS A 392 -8.33 14.02 12.60
C LYS A 392 -7.50 14.48 13.80
N LEU A 393 -8.01 14.21 14.99
CA LEU A 393 -7.26 14.35 16.22
C LEU A 393 -7.25 13.00 16.93
N ARG A 394 -6.07 12.49 17.28
CA ARG A 394 -5.88 11.24 17.99
C ARG A 394 -4.91 11.41 19.14
N TYR A 395 -5.27 10.84 20.28
CA TYR A 395 -4.45 10.72 21.47
C TYR A 395 -4.19 9.25 21.78
N GLU A 396 -2.95 8.92 22.09
CA GLU A 396 -2.52 7.59 22.53
C GLU A 396 -1.59 7.72 23.73
N ARG A 397 -1.78 6.87 24.74
CA ARG A 397 -0.86 6.70 25.88
C ARG A 397 -0.38 5.27 25.95
N ASN A 398 0.93 5.12 25.96
CA ASN A 398 1.62 3.85 26.22
C ASN A 398 2.24 3.90 27.63
N TYR A 399 1.78 3.04 28.54
CA TYR A 399 2.46 2.83 29.82
C TYR A 399 3.63 1.86 29.61
N THR A 400 4.80 2.25 30.13
CA THR A 400 6.06 1.57 29.90
C THR A 400 6.64 0.87 31.13
N THR A 401 6.17 1.22 32.33
CA THR A 401 6.69 0.71 33.60
C THR A 401 5.75 -0.24 34.34
N LEU A 402 4.54 -0.44 33.84
CA LEU A 402 3.65 -1.47 34.38
C LEU A 402 4.22 -2.86 34.05
N PRO A 403 3.94 -3.88 34.87
CA PRO A 403 4.28 -5.26 34.53
C PRO A 403 3.73 -5.67 33.17
N ILE A 404 2.59 -5.09 32.77
CA ILE A 404 1.89 -5.30 31.50
C ILE A 404 2.06 -4.06 30.64
N LYS A 405 2.41 -4.21 29.38
CA LYS A 405 2.37 -3.12 28.40
C LYS A 405 0.91 -2.74 28.16
N LEU A 406 0.53 -1.52 28.56
CA LEU A 406 -0.83 -1.00 28.39
C LEU A 406 -0.82 0.18 27.43
N ASN A 407 -1.56 0.04 26.35
CA ASN A 407 -1.80 1.11 25.37
C ASN A 407 -3.29 1.44 25.32
N PHE A 408 -3.66 2.70 25.43
CA PHE A 408 -5.03 3.14 25.25
C PHE A 408 -5.09 4.52 24.60
N GLY A 409 -6.20 4.84 24.01
CA GLY A 409 -6.37 6.12 23.36
C GLY A 409 -7.77 6.35 22.83
N ALA A 410 -7.93 7.56 22.31
CA ALA A 410 -9.17 7.99 21.68
C ALA A 410 -8.87 8.91 20.50
N GLY A 411 -9.84 9.04 19.60
CA GLY A 411 -9.73 9.93 18.45
C GLY A 411 -11.07 10.39 17.96
N ILE A 412 -11.05 11.55 17.32
CA ILE A 412 -12.19 12.13 16.63
C ILE A 412 -11.77 12.48 15.20
N LYS A 413 -12.70 12.34 14.27
CA LYS A 413 -12.52 12.70 12.87
C LYS A 413 -13.77 13.44 12.38
N TYR A 414 -13.58 14.65 11.91
CA TYR A 414 -14.58 15.38 11.15
C TYR A 414 -14.29 15.22 9.67
N SER A 415 -15.28 14.76 8.92
CA SER A 415 -15.19 14.53 7.47
C SER A 415 -16.27 15.31 6.75
N ASN A 416 -15.87 16.01 5.69
CA ASN A 416 -16.79 16.60 4.72
C ASN A 416 -16.57 15.91 3.38
N TYR A 417 -17.63 15.37 2.82
CA TYR A 417 -17.64 14.76 1.48
C TYR A 417 -18.66 15.48 0.62
N ALA A 418 -18.20 15.96 -0.55
CA ALA A 418 -19.07 16.55 -1.58
C ALA A 418 -18.89 15.78 -2.89
N ASN A 419 -19.97 15.63 -3.65
CA ASN A 419 -19.93 14.93 -4.95
C ASN A 419 -20.99 15.52 -5.89
N ASP A 420 -20.52 15.94 -7.08
CA ASP A 420 -21.35 16.35 -8.20
C ASP A 420 -21.27 15.29 -9.29
N VAL A 421 -22.39 14.71 -9.66
CA VAL A 421 -22.49 13.63 -10.63
C VAL A 421 -23.46 13.99 -11.73
N TYR A 422 -23.01 13.87 -12.96
CA TYR A 422 -23.83 13.80 -14.17
C TYR A 422 -23.40 12.60 -14.99
N ARG A 423 -24.36 11.76 -15.41
CA ARG A 423 -24.09 10.68 -16.35
C ARG A 423 -25.33 10.32 -17.15
N LEU A 424 -25.11 9.90 -18.39
CA LEU A 424 -26.14 9.22 -19.15
C LEU A 424 -26.28 7.78 -18.67
N GLN A 425 -27.49 7.27 -18.61
CA GLN A 425 -27.77 5.88 -18.30
C GLN A 425 -28.87 5.33 -19.20
N PHE A 426 -28.81 4.02 -19.47
CA PHE A 426 -29.85 3.33 -20.23
C PHE A 426 -30.88 2.74 -19.29
N ALA A 427 -32.09 3.31 -19.31
CA ALA A 427 -33.20 2.89 -18.46
C ALA A 427 -34.49 2.85 -19.28
N SER A 428 -35.30 1.80 -19.08
CA SER A 428 -36.60 1.61 -19.75
C SER A 428 -36.53 1.77 -21.29
N GLY A 429 -35.43 1.27 -21.90
CA GLY A 429 -35.25 1.32 -23.36
C GLY A 429 -34.71 2.65 -23.92
N ASN A 430 -34.47 3.66 -23.09
CA ASN A 430 -34.06 5.00 -23.50
C ASN A 430 -32.77 5.44 -22.81
N VAL A 431 -32.06 6.37 -23.44
CA VAL A 431 -30.93 7.10 -22.84
C VAL A 431 -31.49 8.27 -22.06
N VAL A 432 -31.27 8.28 -20.75
CA VAL A 432 -31.76 9.33 -19.85
C VAL A 432 -30.61 9.92 -19.02
N PRO A 433 -30.61 11.23 -18.75
CA PRO A 433 -29.64 11.83 -17.87
C PRO A 433 -29.93 11.45 -16.42
N PHE A 434 -28.89 11.21 -15.65
CA PHE A 434 -28.93 11.04 -14.21
C PHE A 434 -27.97 12.04 -13.59
N GLN A 435 -28.45 12.85 -12.67
CA GLN A 435 -27.60 13.82 -11.99
C GLN A 435 -28.03 14.01 -10.54
N TYR A 436 -27.07 14.25 -9.69
CA TYR A 436 -27.30 14.68 -8.31
C TYR A 436 -26.11 15.43 -7.75
N HIS A 437 -26.38 16.23 -6.73
CA HIS A 437 -25.38 16.84 -5.87
C HIS A 437 -25.48 16.25 -4.48
N SER A 438 -24.34 15.93 -3.83
CA SER A 438 -24.30 15.42 -2.46
C SER A 438 -23.29 16.23 -1.63
N SER A 439 -23.64 16.45 -0.38
CA SER A 439 -22.74 16.99 0.64
C SER A 439 -23.09 16.39 1.98
N ILE A 440 -22.15 15.64 2.58
CA ILE A 440 -22.32 15.03 3.90
C ILE A 440 -21.22 15.47 4.85
N ASP A 441 -21.63 15.83 6.06
CA ASP A 441 -20.75 16.10 7.18
C ASP A 441 -20.87 14.97 8.19
N LEU A 442 -19.73 14.40 8.58
CA LEU A 442 -19.66 13.26 9.48
C LEU A 442 -18.70 13.54 10.63
N LEU A 443 -19.18 13.31 11.84
CA LEU A 443 -18.33 13.16 13.00
C LEU A 443 -18.13 11.67 13.28
N SER A 444 -16.87 11.21 13.21
CA SER A 444 -16.48 9.85 13.59
C SER A 444 -15.67 9.91 14.89
N TYR A 445 -15.78 8.87 15.69
CA TYR A 445 -15.07 8.75 16.97
C TYR A 445 -14.60 7.33 17.17
N GLN A 446 -13.53 7.21 17.92
CA GLN A 446 -12.91 5.94 18.28
C GLN A 446 -12.34 5.96 19.69
N ALA A 447 -12.30 4.80 20.31
CA ALA A 447 -11.57 4.57 21.54
C ALA A 447 -11.02 3.13 21.52
N PHE A 448 -9.86 2.94 22.13
CA PHE A 448 -9.26 1.61 22.22
C PHE A 448 -8.49 1.43 23.52
N VAL A 449 -8.33 0.17 23.90
CA VAL A 449 -7.41 -0.28 24.95
C VAL A 449 -6.78 -1.59 24.48
N GLN A 450 -5.49 -1.75 24.74
CA GLN A 450 -4.73 -2.96 24.47
C GLN A 450 -3.75 -3.23 25.60
N ALA A 451 -3.78 -4.45 26.11
CA ALA A 451 -2.85 -4.96 27.11
C ALA A 451 -2.05 -6.10 26.49
N SER A 452 -0.74 -6.07 26.65
CA SER A 452 0.17 -7.09 26.12
C SER A 452 1.23 -7.44 27.14
N ASP A 453 1.58 -8.73 27.22
CA ASP A 453 2.57 -9.21 28.16
C ASP A 453 3.31 -10.44 27.65
N GLN A 454 4.40 -10.78 28.35
CA GLN A 454 5.24 -11.93 28.06
C GLN A 454 5.45 -12.75 29.33
N TYR A 455 5.23 -14.05 29.24
CA TYR A 455 5.34 -15.01 30.33
C TYR A 455 6.33 -16.13 29.98
N LEU A 456 6.67 -16.99 30.96
CA LEU A 456 7.50 -18.17 30.78
C LEU A 456 8.88 -17.84 30.15
N ASN A 457 9.59 -16.86 30.70
CA ASN A 457 10.86 -16.38 30.17
C ASN A 457 10.75 -15.93 28.69
N ASN A 458 9.76 -15.10 28.38
CA ASN A 458 9.45 -14.55 27.05
C ASN A 458 8.99 -15.58 26.00
N ARG A 459 8.76 -16.86 26.41
CA ARG A 459 8.27 -17.89 25.49
C ARG A 459 6.79 -17.77 25.16
N PHE A 460 5.99 -17.21 26.06
CA PHE A 460 4.56 -17.02 25.84
C PHE A 460 4.23 -15.54 25.80
N LYS A 461 3.75 -15.07 24.66
CA LYS A 461 3.29 -13.68 24.43
C LYS A 461 1.78 -13.69 24.30
N VAL A 462 1.12 -12.76 24.97
CA VAL A 462 -0.32 -12.56 24.86
C VAL A 462 -0.62 -11.08 24.66
N SER A 463 -1.56 -10.78 23.77
CA SER A 463 -2.08 -9.43 23.56
C SER A 463 -3.59 -9.48 23.45
N LEU A 464 -4.26 -8.71 24.30
CA LEU A 464 -5.71 -8.54 24.32
C LEU A 464 -6.04 -7.09 24.04
N GLY A 465 -6.85 -6.84 23.03
CA GLY A 465 -7.26 -5.50 22.64
C GLY A 465 -8.76 -5.38 22.40
N VAL A 466 -9.28 -4.19 22.62
CA VAL A 466 -10.65 -3.81 22.28
C VAL A 466 -10.62 -2.47 21.56
N ASN A 467 -11.35 -2.37 20.48
CA ASN A 467 -11.57 -1.12 19.75
C ASN A 467 -13.07 -0.84 19.61
N LEU A 468 -13.44 0.41 19.76
CA LEU A 468 -14.79 0.95 19.59
C LEU A 468 -14.73 2.06 18.54
N VAL A 469 -15.59 2.00 17.53
CA VAL A 469 -15.73 3.04 16.50
C VAL A 469 -17.19 3.39 16.27
N GLY A 470 -17.44 4.59 15.81
CA GLY A 470 -18.76 5.04 15.42
C GLY A 470 -18.71 6.31 14.57
N ASN A 471 -19.82 6.62 13.88
CA ASN A 471 -20.00 7.89 13.18
C ASN A 471 -21.48 8.29 13.14
N THR A 472 -21.74 9.54 12.78
CA THR A 472 -23.06 10.15 12.82
C THR A 472 -23.96 9.88 11.60
N PHE A 473 -23.59 8.98 10.69
CA PHE A 473 -24.33 8.76 9.44
C PHE A 473 -25.71 8.12 9.64
N THR A 474 -25.79 7.02 10.37
CA THR A 474 -27.06 6.34 10.72
C THR A 474 -27.10 6.03 12.22
N ALA A 475 -28.31 5.78 12.77
CA ALA A 475 -28.48 5.38 14.16
C ALA A 475 -27.75 4.07 14.52
N SER A 476 -27.59 3.15 13.55
CA SER A 476 -26.78 1.94 13.75
C SER A 476 -25.29 2.24 13.83
N MET A 477 -24.80 3.16 12.99
CA MET A 477 -23.40 3.52 12.92
C MET A 477 -22.97 4.45 14.07
N SER A 478 -23.90 5.17 14.68
CA SER A 478 -23.64 6.03 15.84
C SER A 478 -23.52 5.28 17.17
N ASN A 479 -23.93 4.01 17.24
CA ASN A 479 -23.78 3.23 18.47
C ASN A 479 -22.47 2.42 18.44
N PRO A 480 -21.40 2.84 19.18
CA PRO A 480 -20.10 2.19 19.10
C PRO A 480 -20.10 0.75 19.63
N LEU A 481 -21.07 0.39 20.48
CA LEU A 481 -21.19 -0.98 20.98
C LEU A 481 -21.56 -1.99 19.89
N LYS A 482 -22.23 -1.55 18.82
CA LYS A 482 -22.49 -2.40 17.63
C LYS A 482 -21.22 -2.70 16.82
N GLN A 483 -20.21 -1.85 16.94
CA GLN A 483 -18.91 -1.97 16.29
C GLN A 483 -17.80 -2.42 17.27
N LEU A 484 -18.18 -2.95 18.45
CA LEU A 484 -17.22 -3.51 19.41
C LEU A 484 -16.33 -4.54 18.71
N SER A 485 -15.01 -4.33 18.80
CA SER A 485 -14.00 -5.08 18.04
C SER A 485 -12.94 -5.66 18.99
N PRO A 486 -13.24 -6.78 19.68
CA PRO A 486 -12.27 -7.49 20.52
C PRO A 486 -11.24 -8.22 19.65
N ARG A 487 -10.01 -8.34 20.16
CA ARG A 487 -8.85 -8.98 19.50
C ARG A 487 -8.00 -9.70 20.51
N LEU A 488 -7.62 -10.93 20.19
CA LEU A 488 -6.70 -11.74 21.01
C LEU A 488 -5.61 -12.30 20.10
N SER A 489 -4.35 -12.05 20.48
CA SER A 489 -3.18 -12.63 19.82
C SER A 489 -2.34 -13.40 20.82
N LEU A 490 -1.89 -14.57 20.43
CA LEU A 490 -1.09 -15.47 21.21
C LEU A 490 0.14 -15.89 20.40
N SER A 491 1.30 -16.02 21.08
CA SER A 491 2.50 -16.61 20.49
C SER A 491 3.19 -17.47 21.53
N TYR A 492 3.60 -18.67 21.16
CA TYR A 492 4.34 -19.57 22.02
C TYR A 492 5.58 -20.11 21.31
N SER A 493 6.75 -19.87 21.93
CA SER A 493 8.04 -20.37 21.45
C SER A 493 8.34 -21.71 22.11
N PHE A 494 8.19 -22.82 21.36
CA PHE A 494 8.53 -24.16 21.81
C PHE A 494 10.03 -24.34 21.99
N SER A 495 10.80 -23.74 21.11
CA SER A 495 12.26 -23.68 21.14
C SER A 495 12.74 -22.29 20.72
N GLU A 496 14.05 -22.08 20.65
CA GLU A 496 14.64 -20.84 20.12
C GLU A 496 14.35 -20.65 18.63
N ASP A 497 14.09 -21.75 17.90
CA ASP A 497 13.91 -21.76 16.46
C ASP A 497 12.46 -21.99 16.02
N PHE A 498 11.50 -22.29 16.93
CA PHE A 498 10.15 -22.68 16.54
C PHE A 498 9.08 -21.96 17.35
N ASP A 499 8.24 -21.17 16.67
CA ASP A 499 7.12 -20.43 17.20
C ASP A 499 5.78 -20.92 16.65
N LEU A 500 4.77 -20.97 17.52
CA LEU A 500 3.37 -21.14 17.16
C LEU A 500 2.61 -19.85 17.47
N ASN A 501 1.86 -19.33 16.52
CA ASN A 501 1.15 -18.08 16.60
C ASN A 501 -0.35 -18.27 16.32
N ALA A 502 -1.20 -17.56 17.06
CA ALA A 502 -2.64 -17.57 16.81
C ALA A 502 -3.23 -16.17 17.04
N ASN A 503 -4.23 -15.84 16.25
CA ASN A 503 -5.02 -14.62 16.43
C ASN A 503 -6.49 -14.90 16.16
N ILE A 504 -7.36 -14.31 16.97
CA ILE A 504 -8.79 -14.19 16.69
C ILE A 504 -9.21 -12.76 16.95
N GLY A 505 -10.00 -12.18 16.05
CA GLY A 505 -10.45 -10.80 16.22
C GLY A 505 -11.68 -10.48 15.41
N ARG A 506 -12.41 -9.47 15.88
CA ARG A 506 -13.46 -8.80 15.15
C ARG A 506 -12.99 -7.42 14.74
N TYR A 507 -13.31 -7.04 13.50
CA TYR A 507 -12.91 -5.78 12.90
C TYR A 507 -14.12 -5.12 12.25
N ALA A 508 -14.17 -3.78 12.26
CA ALA A 508 -15.26 -3.00 11.69
C ALA A 508 -14.71 -1.85 10.86
N MET A 509 -15.35 -1.55 9.72
CA MET A 509 -15.01 -0.47 8.81
C MET A 509 -16.28 0.19 8.28
N PRO A 510 -16.37 1.53 8.19
CA PRO A 510 -17.50 2.18 7.53
C PRO A 510 -17.44 1.93 6.02
N PRO A 511 -18.58 1.90 5.30
CA PRO A 511 -18.60 1.98 3.84
C PRO A 511 -17.95 3.27 3.33
N SER A 512 -17.56 3.30 2.06
CA SER A 512 -16.94 4.49 1.44
C SER A 512 -17.85 5.71 1.46
N TYR A 513 -17.26 6.90 1.37
CA TYR A 513 -18.03 8.16 1.28
C TYR A 513 -18.90 8.19 0.03
N THR A 514 -18.46 7.62 -1.08
CA THR A 514 -19.25 7.46 -2.31
C THR A 514 -20.55 6.70 -2.02
N THR A 515 -20.47 5.61 -1.27
CA THR A 515 -21.66 4.83 -0.87
C THR A 515 -22.54 5.59 0.10
N MET A 516 -21.97 6.27 1.10
CA MET A 516 -22.73 7.06 2.05
C MET A 516 -23.40 8.27 1.40
N GLY A 517 -22.74 8.91 0.45
CA GLY A 517 -23.19 10.13 -0.21
C GLY A 517 -24.16 9.93 -1.36
N TYR A 518 -24.44 8.70 -1.80
CA TYR A 518 -25.32 8.46 -2.94
C TYR A 518 -26.73 9.03 -2.74
N ARG A 519 -27.21 9.79 -3.74
CA ARG A 519 -28.57 10.33 -3.80
C ARG A 519 -29.30 9.88 -5.08
N ASN A 520 -30.62 9.79 -5.00
CA ASN A 520 -31.45 9.63 -6.18
C ASN A 520 -31.72 10.99 -6.86
N THR A 521 -32.44 10.98 -7.97
CA THR A 521 -32.83 12.19 -8.71
C THR A 521 -33.74 13.16 -7.92
N GLU A 522 -34.39 12.67 -6.87
CA GLU A 522 -35.21 13.47 -5.96
C GLU A 522 -34.38 14.13 -4.85
N GLY A 523 -33.07 13.87 -4.82
CA GLY A 523 -32.15 14.42 -3.82
C GLY A 523 -32.14 13.69 -2.47
N ASN A 524 -32.75 12.53 -2.34
CA ASN A 524 -32.81 11.76 -1.10
C ASN A 524 -31.53 10.93 -0.91
N TYR A 525 -30.98 10.88 0.32
CA TYR A 525 -29.90 9.98 0.70
C TYR A 525 -30.41 8.53 0.80
N VAL A 526 -30.36 7.81 -0.31
CA VAL A 526 -30.94 6.46 -0.43
C VAL A 526 -30.31 5.50 0.58
N ASN A 527 -28.99 5.48 0.68
CA ASN A 527 -28.29 4.52 1.53
C ASN A 527 -28.42 4.86 3.03
N ARG A 528 -28.68 6.13 3.37
CA ARG A 528 -29.06 6.50 4.74
C ARG A 528 -30.44 5.95 5.09
N SER A 529 -31.38 6.08 4.17
CA SER A 529 -32.75 5.54 4.32
C SER A 529 -32.76 4.01 4.38
N ASN A 530 -31.87 3.35 3.66
CA ASN A 530 -31.64 1.90 3.71
C ASN A 530 -30.91 1.44 5.00
N ALA A 531 -30.72 2.34 5.97
CA ALA A 531 -30.08 2.05 7.25
C ALA A 531 -28.70 1.36 7.10
N LEU A 532 -27.84 1.94 6.26
CA LEU A 532 -26.47 1.48 6.02
C LEU A 532 -25.74 1.21 7.35
N LYS A 533 -24.92 0.15 7.38
CA LYS A 533 -24.18 -0.34 8.56
C LYS A 533 -22.68 -0.36 8.32
N TYR A 534 -21.93 -0.44 9.41
CA TYR A 534 -20.52 -0.83 9.33
C TYR A 534 -20.37 -2.24 8.75
N ILE A 535 -19.41 -2.40 7.85
CA ILE A 535 -18.96 -3.71 7.39
C ILE A 535 -18.16 -4.32 8.53
N THR A 536 -18.42 -5.58 8.86
CA THR A 536 -17.70 -6.28 9.92
C THR A 536 -17.04 -7.55 9.38
N SER A 537 -15.87 -7.89 9.93
CA SER A 537 -15.13 -9.12 9.63
C SER A 537 -14.69 -9.80 10.91
N ASN A 538 -15.08 -11.06 11.10
CA ASN A 538 -14.51 -11.94 12.10
C ASN A 538 -13.35 -12.70 11.47
N GLN A 539 -12.18 -12.70 12.09
CA GLN A 539 -10.97 -13.29 11.51
C GLN A 539 -10.32 -14.23 12.51
N ALA A 540 -9.81 -15.34 12.01
CA ALA A 540 -8.97 -16.27 12.74
C ALA A 540 -7.71 -16.58 11.92
N ILE A 541 -6.55 -16.58 12.56
CA ILE A 541 -5.26 -16.89 11.96
C ILE A 541 -4.51 -17.82 12.89
N VAL A 542 -3.91 -18.86 12.31
CA VAL A 542 -2.98 -19.75 13.01
C VAL A 542 -1.75 -19.90 12.13
N GLY A 543 -0.57 -19.76 12.73
CA GLY A 543 0.68 -19.83 11.99
C GLY A 543 1.78 -20.47 12.80
N MET A 544 2.73 -21.08 12.10
CA MET A 544 3.98 -21.58 12.66
C MET A 544 5.15 -20.96 11.94
N GLU A 545 6.22 -20.72 12.69
CA GLU A 545 7.50 -20.25 12.17
C GLU A 545 8.62 -21.17 12.61
N TYR A 546 9.52 -21.43 11.67
CA TYR A 546 10.73 -22.19 11.91
C TYR A 546 11.93 -21.42 11.33
N HIS A 547 12.89 -21.07 12.16
CA HIS A 547 14.05 -20.28 11.81
C HIS A 547 15.36 -20.96 12.24
N PRO A 548 15.75 -22.05 11.54
CA PRO A 548 16.96 -22.78 11.87
C PRO A 548 18.19 -21.92 11.57
N GLY A 549 18.87 -21.49 12.62
CA GLY A 549 20.07 -20.63 12.53
C GLY A 549 19.76 -19.22 12.02
N ASN A 550 20.82 -18.57 11.46
CA ASN A 550 20.81 -17.12 11.25
C ASN A 550 20.32 -16.68 9.85
N PHE A 551 20.21 -17.60 8.89
CA PHE A 551 19.99 -17.27 7.49
C PHE A 551 18.64 -17.73 6.95
N LEU A 552 18.04 -18.76 7.56
CA LEU A 552 16.83 -19.41 7.05
C LEU A 552 15.62 -19.08 7.90
N ARG A 553 14.50 -18.86 7.26
CA ARG A 553 13.20 -18.73 7.89
C ARG A 553 12.12 -19.38 7.04
N PHE A 554 11.28 -20.15 7.67
CA PHE A 554 10.08 -20.72 7.08
C PHE A 554 8.86 -20.27 7.90
N SER A 555 7.76 -19.92 7.23
CA SER A 555 6.49 -19.71 7.91
C SER A 555 5.35 -20.36 7.12
N LEU A 556 4.38 -20.88 7.85
CA LEU A 556 3.13 -21.39 7.35
C LEU A 556 2.00 -20.74 8.14
N GLU A 557 1.10 -20.04 7.47
CA GLU A 557 -0.07 -19.42 8.11
C GLU A 557 -1.36 -19.86 7.40
N GLY A 558 -2.36 -20.30 8.19
CA GLY A 558 -3.73 -20.49 7.75
C GLY A 558 -4.60 -19.32 8.22
N PHE A 559 -5.49 -18.81 7.38
CA PHE A 559 -6.39 -17.73 7.72
C PHE A 559 -7.83 -17.99 7.30
N TYR A 560 -8.76 -17.45 8.05
CA TYR A 560 -10.19 -17.42 7.75
C TYR A 560 -10.78 -16.07 8.11
N LYS A 561 -11.50 -15.43 7.17
CA LYS A 561 -12.22 -14.16 7.34
C LYS A 561 -13.69 -14.39 7.01
N GLN A 562 -14.57 -13.98 7.89
CA GLN A 562 -16.03 -14.00 7.67
C GLN A 562 -16.57 -12.58 7.71
N TYR A 563 -17.10 -12.12 6.60
CA TYR A 563 -17.66 -10.79 6.45
C TYR A 563 -19.17 -10.77 6.66
N SER A 564 -19.68 -9.66 7.21
CA SER A 564 -21.09 -9.40 7.38
C SER A 564 -21.41 -7.92 7.10
N ASN A 565 -22.66 -7.64 6.75
CA ASN A 565 -23.15 -6.29 6.42
C ASN A 565 -22.43 -5.65 5.23
N TYR A 566 -21.82 -6.43 4.34
CA TYR A 566 -21.23 -5.86 3.14
C TYR A 566 -22.34 -5.26 2.24
N PRO A 567 -22.16 -4.03 1.68
CA PRO A 567 -23.15 -3.44 0.80
C PRO A 567 -23.35 -4.26 -0.46
N ILE A 568 -24.58 -4.58 -0.78
CA ILE A 568 -25.02 -5.20 -2.05
C ILE A 568 -25.72 -4.14 -2.87
N SER A 569 -25.34 -3.99 -4.12
CA SER A 569 -25.98 -3.12 -5.10
C SER A 569 -27.43 -3.51 -5.33
N LEU A 570 -28.32 -2.52 -5.32
CA LEU A 570 -29.71 -2.71 -5.72
C LEU A 570 -29.89 -2.68 -7.24
N THR A 571 -28.89 -2.16 -7.98
CA THR A 571 -28.94 -2.03 -9.43
C THR A 571 -28.59 -3.35 -10.13
N ASP A 572 -27.46 -3.97 -9.72
CA ASP A 572 -26.95 -5.18 -10.35
C ASP A 572 -26.99 -6.42 -9.43
N GLY A 573 -27.29 -6.24 -8.17
CA GLY A 573 -27.42 -7.33 -7.20
C GLY A 573 -26.10 -7.91 -6.70
N ILE A 574 -24.95 -7.26 -7.00
CA ILE A 574 -23.63 -7.75 -6.64
C ILE A 574 -23.07 -7.01 -5.42
N SER A 575 -22.29 -7.71 -4.61
CA SER A 575 -21.57 -7.09 -3.48
C SER A 575 -20.53 -6.08 -3.95
N LEU A 576 -20.48 -4.90 -3.31
CA LEU A 576 -19.42 -3.92 -3.56
C LEU A 576 -18.02 -4.47 -3.25
N ALA A 577 -17.91 -5.53 -2.43
CA ALA A 577 -16.66 -6.25 -2.20
C ALA A 577 -16.00 -6.80 -3.48
N SER A 578 -16.77 -7.04 -4.53
CA SER A 578 -16.27 -7.59 -5.80
C SER A 578 -16.13 -6.54 -6.91
N LYS A 579 -16.37 -5.27 -6.58
CA LYS A 579 -16.21 -4.12 -7.50
C LYS A 579 -14.87 -3.41 -7.29
N GLY A 580 -14.45 -2.57 -8.24
CA GLY A 580 -13.20 -1.79 -8.17
C GLY A 580 -12.04 -2.38 -8.97
N VAL A 581 -12.33 -3.25 -9.93
CA VAL A 581 -11.32 -3.77 -10.89
C VAL A 581 -10.97 -2.72 -11.94
N ASP A 582 -11.94 -1.87 -12.28
CA ASP A 582 -11.81 -0.80 -13.26
C ASP A 582 -11.46 0.54 -12.60
N TYR A 583 -11.10 1.56 -13.36
CA TYR A 583 -10.83 2.91 -12.88
C TYR A 583 -12.11 3.74 -12.64
N GLY A 584 -13.26 3.12 -12.69
CA GLY A 584 -14.54 3.76 -12.41
C GLY A 584 -14.76 4.01 -10.91
N GLN A 585 -15.65 4.95 -10.62
CA GLN A 585 -16.09 5.25 -9.26
C GLN A 585 -16.83 4.04 -8.65
N VAL A 586 -16.49 3.70 -7.40
CA VAL A 586 -17.09 2.54 -6.69
C VAL A 586 -18.04 3.02 -5.61
N GLY A 587 -19.24 2.42 -5.56
CA GLY A 587 -20.23 2.65 -4.50
C GLY A 587 -21.18 3.83 -4.74
N ASP A 588 -21.08 4.52 -5.90
CA ASP A 588 -22.02 5.56 -6.32
C ASP A 588 -23.34 4.95 -6.84
N GLU A 589 -24.03 4.25 -5.95
CA GLU A 589 -25.25 3.50 -6.24
C GLU A 589 -26.06 3.17 -4.98
N ALA A 590 -27.33 2.84 -5.17
CA ALA A 590 -28.20 2.37 -4.09
C ALA A 590 -27.75 0.97 -3.60
N VAL A 591 -27.62 0.81 -2.30
CA VAL A 591 -27.17 -0.46 -1.70
C VAL A 591 -27.97 -0.84 -0.47
N MET A 592 -27.88 -2.11 -0.07
CA MET A 592 -28.34 -2.64 1.22
C MET A 592 -27.20 -3.38 1.94
N SER A 593 -27.06 -3.18 3.26
CA SER A 593 -26.05 -3.84 4.11
C SER A 593 -26.47 -5.26 4.51
N THR A 594 -26.69 -6.14 3.52
CA THR A 594 -27.16 -7.52 3.72
C THR A 594 -26.14 -8.57 3.31
N GLY A 595 -25.07 -8.16 2.62
CA GLY A 595 -24.06 -9.05 2.07
C GLY A 595 -23.24 -9.76 3.14
N LYS A 596 -22.94 -11.02 2.85
CA LYS A 596 -22.00 -11.85 3.58
C LYS A 596 -20.81 -12.15 2.68
N GLY A 597 -19.67 -12.45 3.27
CA GLY A 597 -18.48 -12.85 2.54
C GLY A 597 -17.63 -13.80 3.34
N ARG A 598 -16.74 -14.50 2.64
CA ARG A 598 -15.71 -15.32 3.25
C ARG A 598 -14.44 -15.28 2.42
N ALA A 599 -13.31 -15.21 3.10
CA ALA A 599 -12.00 -15.40 2.48
C ALA A 599 -11.16 -16.30 3.37
N TYR A 600 -10.54 -17.31 2.78
CA TYR A 600 -9.77 -18.30 3.52
C TYR A 600 -8.64 -18.86 2.67
N GLY A 601 -7.58 -19.28 3.33
CA GLY A 601 -6.42 -19.79 2.61
C GLY A 601 -5.25 -20.15 3.48
N VAL A 602 -4.16 -20.52 2.82
CA VAL A 602 -2.89 -20.89 3.42
C VAL A 602 -1.77 -20.12 2.72
N GLU A 603 -0.83 -19.63 3.51
CA GLU A 603 0.36 -18.91 3.07
C GLU A 603 1.62 -19.65 3.50
N VAL A 604 2.55 -19.83 2.58
CA VAL A 604 3.88 -20.40 2.85
C VAL A 604 4.94 -19.37 2.48
N VAL A 605 5.91 -19.18 3.35
CA VAL A 605 7.06 -18.31 3.11
C VAL A 605 8.34 -19.06 3.42
N ALA A 606 9.31 -18.98 2.51
CA ALA A 606 10.67 -19.42 2.74
C ALA A 606 11.61 -18.26 2.43
N LYS A 607 12.46 -17.88 3.39
CA LYS A 607 13.45 -16.81 3.24
C LYS A 607 14.85 -17.33 3.55
N LEU A 608 15.80 -17.01 2.66
CA LEU A 608 17.23 -17.08 2.88
C LEU A 608 17.76 -15.64 2.86
N MET A 609 18.44 -15.20 3.91
CA MET A 609 18.86 -13.80 4.08
C MET A 609 20.35 -13.70 4.37
N GLY A 610 21.07 -12.96 3.50
CA GLY A 610 22.49 -12.65 3.71
C GLY A 610 23.44 -13.86 3.63
N TRP A 611 23.01 -14.99 3.08
CA TRP A 611 23.90 -16.14 2.92
C TRP A 611 24.80 -15.95 1.69
N ARG A 612 26.09 -15.72 1.92
CA ARG A 612 27.06 -15.44 0.85
C ARG A 612 26.62 -14.29 -0.06
N ASP A 613 26.08 -13.20 0.53
CA ASP A 613 25.58 -12.03 -0.19
C ASP A 613 24.34 -12.31 -1.08
N ILE A 614 23.67 -13.44 -0.88
CA ILE A 614 22.43 -13.83 -1.58
C ILE A 614 21.26 -13.68 -0.60
N ASP A 615 20.20 -13.00 -1.07
CA ASP A 615 18.88 -13.05 -0.49
C ASP A 615 17.92 -13.77 -1.43
N LEU A 616 17.12 -14.69 -0.90
CA LEU A 616 16.07 -15.38 -1.63
C LEU A 616 14.79 -15.37 -0.81
N THR A 617 13.69 -15.03 -1.42
CA THR A 617 12.36 -15.13 -0.80
C THR A 617 11.41 -15.86 -1.77
N ALA A 618 10.82 -16.93 -1.30
CA ALA A 618 9.74 -17.64 -1.95
C ALA A 618 8.46 -17.47 -1.13
N THR A 619 7.38 -17.02 -1.76
CA THR A 619 6.06 -16.91 -1.12
C THR A 619 5.02 -17.62 -1.97
N TYR A 620 4.17 -18.42 -1.35
CA TYR A 620 3.04 -19.06 -2.00
C TYR A 620 1.78 -18.85 -1.18
N THR A 621 0.69 -18.47 -1.84
CA THR A 621 -0.62 -18.32 -1.24
C THR A 621 -1.64 -19.08 -2.05
N LEU A 622 -2.39 -19.95 -1.37
CA LEU A 622 -3.59 -20.61 -1.88
C LEU A 622 -4.78 -20.02 -1.13
N PHE A 623 -5.75 -19.44 -1.84
CA PHE A 623 -6.89 -18.82 -1.18
C PHE A 623 -8.17 -18.85 -2.01
N ARG A 624 -9.30 -18.63 -1.33
CA ARG A 624 -10.60 -18.37 -1.93
C ARG A 624 -11.17 -17.08 -1.33
N SER A 625 -11.87 -16.32 -2.17
CA SER A 625 -12.57 -15.09 -1.77
C SER A 625 -13.94 -15.06 -2.47
N GLU A 626 -15.01 -15.08 -1.67
CA GLU A 626 -16.38 -15.20 -2.16
C GLU A 626 -17.31 -14.27 -1.37
N PHE A 627 -18.21 -13.59 -2.08
CA PHE A 627 -19.22 -12.70 -1.49
C PHE A 627 -20.60 -13.02 -2.04
N THR A 628 -21.64 -12.85 -1.22
CA THR A 628 -23.00 -13.15 -1.65
C THR A 628 -23.55 -12.09 -2.58
N ASP A 629 -24.32 -12.52 -3.58
CA ASP A 629 -25.19 -11.67 -4.37
C ASP A 629 -26.52 -11.36 -3.62
N LYS A 630 -27.44 -10.64 -4.27
CA LYS A 630 -28.77 -10.28 -3.74
C LYS A 630 -29.61 -11.50 -3.31
N ASN A 631 -29.37 -12.67 -3.91
CA ASN A 631 -30.08 -13.91 -3.64
C ASN A 631 -29.40 -14.73 -2.53
N GLY A 632 -28.32 -14.25 -1.94
CA GLY A 632 -27.53 -14.96 -0.94
C GLY A 632 -26.60 -16.03 -1.49
N ILE A 633 -26.38 -16.10 -2.81
CA ILE A 633 -25.50 -17.05 -3.47
C ILE A 633 -24.07 -16.53 -3.40
N TYR A 634 -23.13 -17.34 -2.89
CA TYR A 634 -21.72 -17.00 -2.90
C TYR A 634 -21.16 -17.01 -4.32
N ARG A 635 -20.61 -15.87 -4.76
CA ARG A 635 -19.91 -15.67 -6.03
C ARG A 635 -18.44 -15.40 -5.76
N PRO A 636 -17.50 -15.89 -6.60
CA PRO A 636 -16.11 -15.50 -6.49
C PRO A 636 -15.94 -13.98 -6.60
N SER A 637 -15.11 -13.37 -5.76
CA SER A 637 -14.71 -11.97 -5.95
C SER A 637 -13.89 -11.82 -7.24
N SER A 638 -13.82 -10.61 -7.79
CA SER A 638 -13.09 -10.36 -9.05
C SER A 638 -11.57 -10.63 -8.94
N TRP A 639 -11.04 -10.81 -7.75
CA TRP A 639 -9.64 -11.14 -7.46
C TRP A 639 -9.43 -12.53 -6.83
N ASP A 640 -10.42 -13.44 -6.89
CA ASP A 640 -10.27 -14.84 -6.46
C ASP A 640 -9.36 -15.62 -7.42
N THR A 641 -8.09 -15.25 -7.48
CA THR A 641 -7.09 -15.86 -8.38
C THR A 641 -6.63 -17.24 -7.92
N ARG A 642 -6.99 -17.66 -6.73
CA ARG A 642 -6.66 -18.91 -6.04
C ARG A 642 -5.19 -19.07 -5.70
N HIS A 643 -4.30 -18.87 -6.66
CA HIS A 643 -2.86 -19.10 -6.51
C HIS A 643 -2.07 -17.82 -6.74
N ILE A 644 -1.16 -17.52 -5.83
CA ILE A 644 -0.14 -16.47 -6.00
C ILE A 644 1.19 -17.07 -5.56
N LEU A 645 2.17 -17.08 -6.46
CA LEU A 645 3.54 -17.51 -6.16
C LEU A 645 4.50 -16.39 -6.56
N ASN A 646 5.38 -15.98 -5.65
CA ASN A 646 6.48 -15.06 -5.95
C ASN A 646 7.81 -15.69 -5.54
N LEU A 647 8.78 -15.61 -6.43
CA LEU A 647 10.18 -15.95 -6.17
C LEU A 647 11.01 -14.69 -6.41
N THR A 648 11.68 -14.21 -5.38
CA THR A 648 12.54 -13.03 -5.47
C THR A 648 13.93 -13.38 -5.03
N THR A 649 14.92 -12.92 -5.75
CA THR A 649 16.32 -13.10 -5.38
C THR A 649 17.10 -11.81 -5.61
N SER A 650 18.09 -11.58 -4.77
CA SER A 650 19.10 -10.54 -5.00
C SER A 650 20.48 -11.07 -4.64
N TYR A 651 21.47 -10.62 -5.39
CA TYR A 651 22.87 -11.00 -5.20
C TYR A 651 23.75 -9.76 -5.26
N LYS A 652 24.49 -9.53 -4.18
CA LYS A 652 25.48 -8.47 -4.10
C LYS A 652 26.81 -8.99 -4.63
N LEU A 653 27.22 -8.47 -5.77
CA LEU A 653 28.48 -8.79 -6.42
C LEU A 653 29.59 -7.82 -5.98
N PRO A 654 30.88 -8.20 -6.11
CA PRO A 654 32.02 -7.30 -5.86
C PRO A 654 31.92 -6.01 -6.66
N LYS A 655 32.61 -4.97 -6.18
CA LYS A 655 32.76 -3.67 -6.87
C LYS A 655 31.43 -2.91 -7.09
N GLY A 656 30.40 -3.09 -6.21
CA GLY A 656 29.15 -2.32 -6.24
C GLY A 656 28.17 -2.74 -7.34
N TRP A 657 28.23 -3.97 -7.80
CA TRP A 657 27.20 -4.56 -8.65
C TRP A 657 26.12 -5.25 -7.80
N TYR A 658 24.85 -5.13 -8.22
CA TYR A 658 23.72 -5.86 -7.67
C TYR A 658 22.88 -6.42 -8.80
N ILE A 659 22.50 -7.69 -8.70
CA ILE A 659 21.57 -8.34 -9.59
C ILE A 659 20.37 -8.75 -8.76
N SER A 660 19.17 -8.46 -9.24
CA SER A 660 17.93 -8.97 -8.64
C SER A 660 17.00 -9.50 -9.71
N ALA A 661 16.19 -10.50 -9.33
CA ALA A 661 15.18 -11.07 -10.18
C ALA A 661 13.92 -11.33 -9.38
N ARG A 662 12.77 -11.20 -10.03
CA ARG A 662 11.45 -11.54 -9.49
C ARG A 662 10.69 -12.34 -10.51
N TRP A 663 10.32 -13.56 -10.16
CA TRP A 663 9.37 -14.35 -10.93
C TRP A 663 8.05 -14.46 -10.17
N ARG A 664 6.96 -14.20 -10.87
CA ARG A 664 5.61 -14.21 -10.32
C ARG A 664 4.70 -15.11 -11.15
N TYR A 665 3.87 -15.89 -10.47
CA TYR A 665 2.77 -16.66 -11.05
C TYR A 665 1.48 -16.31 -10.32
N ILE A 666 0.41 -16.08 -11.08
CA ILE A 666 -0.93 -15.77 -10.57
C ILE A 666 -1.93 -16.63 -11.32
N GLY A 667 -2.78 -17.34 -10.58
CA GLY A 667 -3.89 -18.09 -11.18
C GLY A 667 -4.91 -17.16 -11.85
N GLY A 668 -5.65 -17.71 -12.80
CA GLY A 668 -6.61 -16.95 -13.61
C GLY A 668 -7.68 -16.26 -12.77
N ALA A 669 -7.83 -14.93 -12.92
CA ALA A 669 -8.85 -14.15 -12.25
C ALA A 669 -10.26 -14.49 -12.81
N PRO A 670 -11.30 -14.45 -11.98
CA PRO A 670 -12.68 -14.59 -12.45
C PRO A 670 -13.08 -13.39 -13.32
N TYR A 671 -13.95 -13.64 -14.30
CA TYR A 671 -14.63 -12.61 -15.05
C TYR A 671 -16.04 -13.04 -15.45
N SER A 672 -16.87 -12.09 -15.84
CA SER A 672 -18.26 -12.31 -16.21
C SER A 672 -18.42 -12.32 -17.74
N PRO A 673 -19.35 -13.11 -18.28
CA PRO A 673 -19.79 -12.96 -19.65
C PRO A 673 -20.48 -11.63 -19.89
N ILE A 674 -20.75 -11.29 -21.15
CA ILE A 674 -21.50 -10.08 -21.50
C ILE A 674 -23.00 -10.33 -21.53
N ASP A 675 -23.77 -9.30 -21.16
CA ASP A 675 -25.20 -9.19 -21.47
C ASP A 675 -25.35 -8.86 -22.96
N VAL A 676 -25.66 -9.88 -23.75
CA VAL A 676 -25.74 -9.76 -25.22
C VAL A 676 -26.86 -8.86 -25.64
N GLU A 677 -28.03 -8.96 -25.02
CA GLU A 677 -29.21 -8.19 -25.39
C GLU A 677 -28.97 -6.69 -25.20
N ARG A 678 -28.44 -6.30 -24.04
CA ARG A 678 -28.13 -4.90 -23.76
C ARG A 678 -26.94 -4.39 -24.57
N SER A 679 -25.92 -5.23 -24.79
CA SER A 679 -24.70 -4.84 -25.51
C SER A 679 -24.93 -4.68 -27.02
N THR A 680 -25.90 -5.40 -27.59
CA THR A 680 -26.29 -5.25 -29.01
C THR A 680 -27.24 -4.08 -29.24
N ASN A 681 -27.84 -3.49 -28.21
CA ASN A 681 -28.70 -2.32 -28.32
C ASN A 681 -27.86 -1.07 -28.58
N LYS A 682 -28.08 -0.39 -29.73
CA LYS A 682 -27.31 0.78 -30.15
C LYS A 682 -27.39 1.95 -29.20
N ALA A 683 -28.56 2.20 -28.61
CA ALA A 683 -28.77 3.28 -27.66
C ALA A 683 -28.01 3.01 -26.36
N ALA A 684 -28.07 1.78 -25.84
CA ALA A 684 -27.30 1.38 -24.66
C ALA A 684 -25.80 1.47 -24.91
N TRP A 685 -25.33 0.93 -26.05
CA TRP A 685 -23.91 0.97 -26.42
C TRP A 685 -23.37 2.39 -26.51
N SER A 686 -24.14 3.34 -27.07
CA SER A 686 -23.70 4.73 -27.27
C SER A 686 -23.27 5.47 -26.00
N ILE A 687 -23.67 4.96 -24.82
CA ILE A 687 -23.33 5.54 -23.51
C ILE A 687 -21.93 5.11 -23.08
N THR A 688 -21.62 3.82 -23.20
CA THR A 688 -20.39 3.24 -22.66
C THR A 688 -19.31 3.00 -23.71
N ASN A 689 -19.70 2.81 -24.98
CA ASN A 689 -18.86 2.25 -26.04
C ASN A 689 -18.21 0.92 -25.66
N GLN A 690 -18.87 0.18 -24.76
CA GLN A 690 -18.39 -1.12 -24.25
C GLN A 690 -19.56 -2.09 -24.10
N ALA A 691 -19.25 -3.39 -24.11
CA ALA A 691 -20.21 -4.41 -23.78
C ALA A 691 -20.59 -4.37 -22.30
N TYR A 692 -21.87 -4.57 -22.02
CA TYR A 692 -22.40 -4.63 -20.65
C TYR A 692 -22.12 -6.00 -20.02
N THR A 693 -21.85 -6.00 -18.72
CA THR A 693 -21.63 -7.21 -17.93
C THR A 693 -22.94 -7.91 -17.64
N ASP A 694 -22.98 -9.24 -17.80
CA ASP A 694 -24.08 -10.07 -17.34
C ASP A 694 -23.90 -10.36 -15.83
N TYR A 695 -24.62 -9.62 -15.01
CA TYR A 695 -24.54 -9.74 -13.56
C TYR A 695 -25.24 -10.99 -12.99
N GLU A 696 -26.15 -11.63 -13.74
CA GLU A 696 -26.75 -12.91 -13.33
C GLU A 696 -25.70 -14.04 -13.37
N ARG A 697 -24.76 -13.95 -14.29
CA ARG A 697 -23.63 -14.88 -14.42
C ARG A 697 -22.31 -14.22 -13.98
N PHE A 698 -22.35 -13.40 -12.93
CA PHE A 698 -21.20 -12.66 -12.43
C PHE A 698 -20.07 -13.60 -12.02
N ASN A 699 -18.85 -13.36 -12.57
CA ASN A 699 -17.60 -14.07 -12.26
C ASN A 699 -17.68 -15.61 -12.42
N THR A 700 -18.47 -16.11 -13.38
CA THR A 700 -18.59 -17.55 -13.68
C THR A 700 -17.49 -18.08 -14.58
N LEU A 701 -16.78 -17.22 -15.29
CA LEU A 701 -15.68 -17.57 -16.18
C LEU A 701 -14.33 -17.27 -15.52
N ARG A 702 -13.24 -17.85 -16.05
CA ARG A 702 -11.89 -17.59 -15.58
C ARG A 702 -10.93 -17.31 -16.73
N LEU A 703 -10.02 -16.37 -16.50
CA LEU A 703 -8.88 -16.13 -17.38
C LEU A 703 -7.88 -17.30 -17.27
N ALA A 704 -6.97 -17.39 -18.24
CA ALA A 704 -5.79 -18.24 -18.10
C ALA A 704 -4.86 -17.70 -17.00
N ASP A 705 -3.96 -18.55 -16.52
CA ASP A 705 -2.95 -18.18 -15.54
C ASP A 705 -1.93 -17.21 -16.15
N ALA A 706 -1.37 -16.34 -15.32
CA ALA A 706 -0.37 -15.37 -15.71
C ALA A 706 0.97 -15.61 -15.00
N HIS A 707 2.06 -15.39 -15.69
CA HIS A 707 3.39 -15.42 -15.09
C HIS A 707 4.29 -14.35 -15.71
N GLN A 708 5.27 -13.86 -14.94
CA GLN A 708 6.14 -12.77 -15.35
C GLN A 708 7.51 -12.92 -14.68
N LEU A 709 8.56 -12.63 -15.43
CA LEU A 709 9.93 -12.48 -14.91
C LEU A 709 10.38 -11.03 -15.07
N ASP A 710 10.83 -10.44 -13.97
CA ASP A 710 11.48 -9.14 -13.95
C ASP A 710 12.93 -9.33 -13.53
N VAL A 711 13.85 -8.59 -14.16
CA VAL A 711 15.27 -8.64 -13.88
C VAL A 711 15.82 -7.24 -13.75
N ARG A 712 16.64 -7.01 -12.74
CA ARG A 712 17.26 -5.71 -12.51
C ARG A 712 18.75 -5.85 -12.26
N LEU A 713 19.53 -4.95 -12.84
CA LEU A 713 20.96 -4.81 -12.66
C LEU A 713 21.25 -3.39 -12.18
N ASP A 714 21.95 -3.27 -11.08
CA ASP A 714 22.41 -1.99 -10.53
C ASP A 714 23.94 -1.94 -10.50
N LYS A 715 24.48 -0.75 -10.74
CA LYS A 715 25.89 -0.45 -10.57
C LYS A 715 26.07 0.81 -9.75
N GLU A 716 26.74 0.70 -8.62
CA GLU A 716 27.09 1.82 -7.74
C GLU A 716 28.55 2.21 -7.92
N PHE A 717 28.78 3.52 -8.06
CA PHE A 717 30.10 4.16 -8.11
C PHE A 717 30.22 5.09 -6.92
N TYR A 718 31.21 4.89 -6.08
CA TYR A 718 31.47 5.70 -4.90
C TYR A 718 32.64 6.64 -5.17
N PHE A 719 32.39 7.94 -5.21
CA PHE A 719 33.38 8.99 -5.36
C PHE A 719 33.63 9.67 -4.01
N LYS A 720 34.63 10.56 -3.98
CA LYS A 720 35.05 11.22 -2.74
C LYS A 720 33.94 11.98 -2.02
N HIS A 721 33.04 12.64 -2.75
CA HIS A 721 32.00 13.51 -2.19
C HIS A 721 30.57 13.14 -2.65
N TRP A 722 30.42 12.21 -3.56
CA TRP A 722 29.13 11.83 -4.14
C TRP A 722 29.09 10.37 -4.58
N MET A 723 27.91 9.86 -4.78
CA MET A 723 27.66 8.50 -5.27
C MET A 723 26.80 8.57 -6.52
N LEU A 724 27.11 7.73 -7.51
CA LEU A 724 26.28 7.50 -8.69
C LEU A 724 25.77 6.05 -8.63
N ASN A 725 24.46 5.87 -8.76
CA ASN A 725 23.84 4.58 -9.04
C ASN A 725 23.23 4.62 -10.45
N LEU A 726 23.57 3.65 -11.26
CA LEU A 726 22.94 3.39 -12.56
C LEU A 726 22.20 2.07 -12.46
N TYR A 727 20.96 1.99 -12.93
CA TYR A 727 20.25 0.73 -12.98
C TYR A 727 19.52 0.51 -14.29
N LEU A 728 19.40 -0.76 -14.67
CA LEU A 728 18.52 -1.26 -15.73
C LEU A 728 17.52 -2.22 -15.08
N ASP A 729 16.24 -1.93 -15.18
CA ASP A 729 15.13 -2.79 -14.72
C ASP A 729 14.30 -3.21 -15.92
N VAL A 730 14.21 -4.50 -16.18
CA VAL A 730 13.48 -5.09 -17.31
C VAL A 730 12.30 -5.87 -16.77
N GLN A 731 11.10 -5.31 -16.92
CA GLN A 731 9.87 -6.01 -16.57
C GLN A 731 9.42 -6.89 -17.73
N ASN A 732 8.83 -8.05 -17.39
CA ASN A 732 8.38 -9.06 -18.34
C ASN A 732 9.48 -9.47 -19.33
N ALA A 733 10.65 -9.84 -18.82
CA ALA A 733 11.87 -10.07 -19.60
C ALA A 733 11.75 -11.16 -20.69
N TYR A 734 10.82 -12.10 -20.57
CA TYR A 734 10.57 -13.13 -21.59
C TYR A 734 9.24 -12.92 -22.36
N ILE A 735 8.64 -11.72 -22.27
CA ILE A 735 7.47 -11.29 -23.06
C ILE A 735 6.26 -12.24 -22.88
N SER A 736 5.94 -12.59 -21.62
CA SER A 736 4.76 -13.38 -21.31
C SER A 736 3.49 -12.57 -21.58
N ASN A 737 2.53 -13.18 -22.26
CA ASN A 737 1.21 -12.59 -22.44
C ASN A 737 0.45 -12.55 -21.13
N MET A 738 -0.10 -11.38 -20.78
CA MET A 738 -0.99 -11.23 -19.64
C MET A 738 -2.43 -11.46 -20.08
N PRO A 739 -3.13 -12.48 -19.57
CA PRO A 739 -4.51 -12.74 -19.93
C PRO A 739 -5.41 -11.58 -19.55
N SER A 740 -6.29 -11.19 -20.46
CA SER A 740 -7.32 -10.17 -20.25
C SER A 740 -8.69 -10.71 -20.64
N LYS A 741 -9.76 -10.12 -20.06
CA LYS A 741 -11.12 -10.43 -20.50
C LYS A 741 -11.30 -10.10 -21.99
N PRO A 742 -12.11 -10.85 -22.73
CA PRO A 742 -12.41 -10.54 -24.12
C PRO A 742 -12.95 -9.11 -24.28
N ILE A 743 -12.46 -8.39 -25.27
CA ILE A 743 -12.94 -7.07 -25.64
C ILE A 743 -13.88 -7.25 -26.84
N TYR A 744 -15.03 -6.58 -26.82
CA TYR A 744 -16.03 -6.62 -27.87
C TYR A 744 -16.16 -5.27 -28.55
N THR A 745 -16.26 -5.26 -29.88
CA THR A 745 -16.53 -4.07 -30.66
C THR A 745 -17.73 -4.28 -31.57
N ASN A 746 -18.45 -3.19 -31.84
CA ASN A 746 -19.55 -3.14 -32.79
C ASN A 746 -19.10 -2.70 -34.20
N ARG A 747 -17.78 -2.58 -34.45
CA ARG A 747 -17.21 -2.15 -35.71
C ARG A 747 -16.54 -3.31 -36.45
N ASP A 748 -16.66 -3.30 -37.78
CA ASP A 748 -15.92 -4.18 -38.68
C ASP A 748 -14.42 -3.79 -38.75
N THR A 749 -13.66 -4.46 -39.60
CA THR A 749 -12.23 -4.17 -39.81
C THR A 749 -11.96 -2.84 -40.51
N GLU A 750 -12.96 -2.31 -41.20
CA GLU A 750 -12.92 -1.02 -41.89
C GLU A 750 -13.34 0.14 -40.98
N GLY A 751 -13.87 -0.18 -39.78
CA GLY A 751 -14.33 0.80 -38.80
C GLY A 751 -15.81 1.17 -38.88
N ASN A 752 -16.58 0.54 -39.74
CA ASN A 752 -18.03 0.77 -39.88
C ASN A 752 -18.80 0.03 -38.80
N VAL A 753 -19.92 0.60 -38.35
CA VAL A 753 -20.82 -0.09 -37.39
C VAL A 753 -21.47 -1.28 -38.11
N MET A 754 -21.40 -2.45 -37.47
CA MET A 754 -22.03 -3.67 -37.96
C MET A 754 -23.49 -3.72 -37.53
N ASP A 755 -24.40 -3.33 -38.40
CA ASP A 755 -25.82 -3.35 -38.12
C ASP A 755 -26.39 -4.78 -38.09
N ASP A 756 -27.34 -5.04 -37.19
CA ASP A 756 -28.11 -6.29 -37.19
C ASP A 756 -29.07 -6.29 -38.39
N PRO A 757 -28.95 -7.22 -39.35
CA PRO A 757 -29.82 -7.26 -40.53
C PRO A 757 -31.33 -7.32 -40.22
N THR A 758 -31.70 -7.84 -39.06
CA THR A 758 -33.10 -7.99 -38.66
C THR A 758 -33.66 -6.73 -37.97
N SER A 759 -32.81 -5.88 -37.43
CA SER A 759 -33.20 -4.68 -36.69
C SER A 759 -32.15 -3.55 -36.81
N PRO A 760 -31.80 -3.09 -38.03
CA PRO A 760 -30.63 -2.25 -38.27
C PRO A 760 -30.68 -0.87 -37.62
N HIS A 761 -31.85 -0.38 -37.25
CA HIS A 761 -31.99 0.92 -36.59
C HIS A 761 -31.77 0.86 -35.07
N THR A 762 -32.00 -0.29 -34.43
CA THR A 762 -31.98 -0.43 -32.96
C THR A 762 -30.91 -1.37 -32.46
N LYS A 763 -30.47 -2.34 -33.30
CA LYS A 763 -29.49 -3.37 -32.89
C LYS A 763 -28.26 -3.35 -33.78
N GLN A 764 -27.18 -3.86 -33.25
CA GLN A 764 -25.86 -4.02 -33.87
C GLN A 764 -25.31 -5.41 -33.58
N LEU A 765 -24.38 -5.87 -34.42
CA LEU A 765 -23.60 -7.07 -34.20
C LEU A 765 -22.35 -6.72 -33.42
N LEU A 766 -21.82 -7.71 -32.71
CA LEU A 766 -20.56 -7.61 -31.93
C LEU A 766 -19.57 -8.66 -32.41
N ARG A 767 -18.30 -8.27 -32.51
CA ARG A 767 -17.18 -9.20 -32.69
C ARG A 767 -16.15 -9.03 -31.57
N THR A 768 -15.37 -10.06 -31.33
CA THR A 768 -14.27 -10.01 -30.36
C THR A 768 -13.04 -9.34 -30.99
N LEU A 769 -12.44 -8.40 -30.27
CA LEU A 769 -11.12 -7.87 -30.56
C LEU A 769 -10.06 -8.70 -29.87
N VAL A 770 -9.06 -9.12 -30.63
CA VAL A 770 -7.87 -9.76 -30.06
C VAL A 770 -6.95 -8.67 -29.53
N TYR A 771 -6.73 -8.67 -28.23
CA TYR A 771 -5.81 -7.75 -27.56
C TYR A 771 -4.79 -8.55 -26.77
N TYR A 772 -3.52 -8.37 -27.10
CA TYR A 772 -2.42 -8.97 -26.36
C TYR A 772 -1.83 -7.91 -25.43
N SER A 773 -1.84 -8.18 -24.12
CA SER A 773 -1.14 -7.39 -23.12
C SER A 773 0.10 -8.17 -22.65
N GLY A 774 1.20 -7.49 -22.42
CA GLY A 774 2.42 -8.17 -21.94
C GLY A 774 3.66 -7.79 -22.72
N THR A 775 3.88 -6.49 -22.92
CA THR A 775 5.10 -5.96 -23.54
C THR A 775 6.28 -6.05 -22.54
N ILE A 776 7.48 -6.27 -23.06
CA ILE A 776 8.72 -6.02 -22.32
C ILE A 776 8.84 -4.52 -22.03
N LEU A 777 9.14 -4.16 -20.77
CA LEU A 777 9.31 -2.77 -20.37
C LEU A 777 10.71 -2.57 -19.75
N PRO A 778 11.72 -2.24 -20.57
CA PRO A 778 13.03 -1.86 -20.05
C PRO A 778 12.99 -0.43 -19.53
N THR A 779 13.54 -0.21 -18.35
CA THR A 779 13.68 1.09 -17.72
C THR A 779 15.11 1.30 -17.24
N VAL A 780 15.65 2.47 -17.56
CA VAL A 780 16.98 2.91 -17.10
C VAL A 780 16.79 4.02 -16.09
N GLY A 781 17.52 3.97 -14.99
CA GLY A 781 17.48 5.06 -14.02
C GLY A 781 18.88 5.46 -13.54
N ILE A 782 18.95 6.71 -13.12
CA ILE A 782 20.18 7.36 -12.63
C ILE A 782 19.85 8.01 -11.28
N MET A 783 20.69 7.75 -10.29
CA MET A 783 20.60 8.40 -8.99
C MET A 783 21.96 8.95 -8.60
N ILE A 784 21.98 10.21 -8.22
CA ILE A 784 23.20 10.91 -7.75
C ILE A 784 22.91 11.39 -6.33
N LYS A 785 23.81 11.09 -5.39
CA LYS A 785 23.74 11.51 -3.98
C LYS A 785 25.00 12.33 -3.65
N PHE A 786 24.81 13.53 -3.08
CA PHE A 786 25.88 14.46 -2.67
C PHE A 786 25.98 14.60 -1.17
#